data_8cd2edbc5306d120c919e9b43be0e815
#
_entry.id   8cd2edbc5306d120c919e9b43be0e815
#
_cell.length_a   1.000
_cell.length_b   1.000
_cell.length_c   1.000
_cell.angle_alpha   90.00
_cell.angle_beta   90.00
_cell.angle_gamma   90.00
#
_symmetry.space_group_name_H-M   'P 1'
#
loop_
_entity.id
_entity.type
_entity.pdbx_description
1 polymer ?
#
loop_
_entity_poly.entity_id
_entity_poly.type
_entity_poly.pdbx_seq_one_letter_code
_entity_poly.pdbx_strand_id
1 'polypeptide(L)'
;MTEFMKRRNCLLLIPTLMISCSVLAQDIRLKSPDKKVEVKVELKNKQLFYTVSYRGKTLLQPSELGITRTDASFYKDLQWVGNSMADKVSEAYAIKNAKKSYAIYTANRQYISVKNPAGEEMQMVFQVSNDGVAFRYIFSGKSTGLKYITKEHSSFHFYEGTRAWLQPKTEAQSGWEHTNPSYEAHYMMDIKTGTPAPGNNGWVYPAMFKYGDTWMLITEAALGRTYCGTSLEQNSPDNEYRINFPQPAEKFTNGALNPQSVLPWYTPWRIIAVGELKTIAESTLGTDLALPAASTDTSYIKPGRASWSWIMSKDNYIIFSEQKKYIDYAADMGWEYCLVDAACDKKIGYDSIQILADYAAAKKVGLLLWYNSAGAWNTVKYTPKDLLLTHESRMKEFGRIHKMGIKGVKVDFFAGDGQSMINYYQDILEDAAANQLLVNFHGATLPRGWQRTYPNLMTTEAVYGYEMITFNQKDADVAAQHMVMSAFARNAFDPMDFTPVSLYKIPGKERRTSPAFELATSVIFLSGIQHFVEGPEGIATVQPEVKKFMQQVPVSWDETIFLDGYPGKSYTVARRSGKKWYVAGVNADSTELQLQLDFPFVKEAQKGQLFTMDNGVLSAKEYTSAIRKGHNHFFVKPNDGFVLVFE
;
A
#
# COMPACT_ATOMS: atom_id res chain seq x y z
N MET A 1 -4.90 -29.32 37.07
CA MET A 1 -3.54 -28.90 37.31
C MET A 1 -3.31 -27.69 36.46
N THR A 2 -3.58 -26.63 37.08
CA THR A 2 -3.58 -25.22 36.70
C THR A 2 -2.17 -24.70 36.69
N GLU A 3 -1.81 -24.09 35.58
CA GLU A 3 -0.86 -22.98 35.50
C GLU A 3 -0.50 -22.73 34.04
N PHE A 4 -0.92 -21.62 33.52
CA PHE A 4 -0.19 -20.73 32.59
C PHE A 4 -1.14 -19.78 31.87
N MET A 5 -1.44 -18.68 32.51
CA MET A 5 -1.84 -17.44 31.83
C MET A 5 -1.47 -16.23 32.69
N LYS A 6 -0.22 -15.80 32.64
CA LYS A 6 0.14 -14.43 33.05
C LYS A 6 0.08 -13.53 31.82
N ARG A 7 -1.07 -12.95 31.57
CA ARG A 7 -1.20 -11.76 30.73
C ARG A 7 -0.48 -10.61 31.44
N ARG A 8 0.59 -10.10 30.85
CA ARG A 8 1.14 -8.78 31.23
C ARG A 8 0.19 -7.71 30.70
N ASN A 9 -0.71 -7.26 31.57
CA ASN A 9 -1.42 -6.00 31.38
C ASN A 9 -0.39 -4.88 31.49
N CYS A 10 -0.01 -4.27 30.37
CA CYS A 10 0.59 -2.94 30.38
C CYS A 10 -0.52 -1.95 30.82
N LEU A 11 -0.58 -1.69 32.11
CA LEU A 11 -1.29 -0.53 32.63
C LEU A 11 -0.61 0.73 32.06
N LEU A 12 -1.24 1.37 31.10
CA LEU A 12 -0.96 2.76 30.77
C LEU A 12 -1.41 3.62 31.97
N LEU A 13 -0.48 3.98 32.81
CA LEU A 13 -0.66 5.05 33.79
C LEU A 13 -0.91 6.35 33.00
N ILE A 14 -2.16 6.82 33.01
CA ILE A 14 -2.51 8.17 32.55
C ILE A 14 -2.10 9.13 33.67
N PRO A 15 -1.13 10.04 33.46
CA PRO A 15 -0.85 11.06 34.45
C PRO A 15 -2.01 12.06 34.45
N THR A 16 -2.69 12.19 35.57
CA THR A 16 -3.63 13.28 35.84
C THR A 16 -2.80 14.57 35.99
N LEU A 17 -2.73 15.37 34.94
CA LEU A 17 -2.03 16.65 34.97
C LEU A 17 -2.99 17.72 35.50
N MET A 18 -2.62 18.36 36.62
CA MET A 18 -3.27 19.58 37.10
C MET A 18 -3.05 20.72 36.09
N ILE A 19 -4.14 21.25 35.58
CA ILE A 19 -4.16 22.38 34.62
C ILE A 19 -4.15 23.69 35.42
N SER A 20 -3.03 24.43 35.34
CA SER A 20 -3.01 25.83 35.70
C SER A 20 -3.71 26.67 34.63
N CYS A 21 -4.76 27.41 35.00
CA CYS A 21 -5.47 28.34 34.12
C CYS A 21 -4.57 29.52 33.73
N SER A 22 -3.92 29.42 32.58
CA SER A 22 -3.47 30.57 31.79
C SER A 22 -4.53 30.85 30.72
N VAL A 23 -4.78 32.11 30.37
CA VAL A 23 -5.62 32.52 29.24
C VAL A 23 -5.01 31.85 27.98
N LEU A 24 -5.60 30.74 27.59
CA LEU A 24 -5.06 29.89 26.51
C LEU A 24 -5.46 30.49 25.17
N ALA A 25 -4.49 30.71 24.31
CA ALA A 25 -4.74 30.92 22.90
C ALA A 25 -5.60 29.76 22.38
N GLN A 26 -6.67 30.07 21.63
CA GLN A 26 -7.55 29.07 21.01
C GLN A 26 -6.92 28.52 19.72
N ASP A 27 -5.59 28.45 19.70
CA ASP A 27 -4.81 27.88 18.60
C ASP A 27 -3.54 27.18 19.13
N ILE A 28 -3.02 26.28 18.32
CA ILE A 28 -1.69 25.69 18.49
C ILE A 28 -0.91 25.75 17.18
N ARG A 29 0.42 25.73 17.32
CA ARG A 29 1.35 25.54 16.20
C ARG A 29 2.32 24.42 16.55
N LEU A 30 2.33 23.37 15.75
CA LEU A 30 3.22 22.23 15.92
C LEU A 30 4.12 22.09 14.70
N LYS A 31 5.44 22.02 14.91
CA LYS A 31 6.44 21.90 13.85
C LYS A 31 7.08 20.53 13.85
N SER A 32 7.56 20.10 12.69
CA SER A 32 8.44 18.94 12.56
C SER A 32 9.75 19.13 13.33
N PRO A 33 10.48 18.04 13.65
CA PRO A 33 11.79 18.13 14.28
C PRO A 33 12.78 19.05 13.53
N ASP A 34 12.79 19.03 12.19
CA ASP A 34 13.60 19.91 11.34
C ASP A 34 12.98 21.29 11.08
N LYS A 35 11.79 21.54 11.62
CA LYS A 35 11.02 22.80 11.55
C LYS A 35 10.54 23.20 10.15
N LYS A 36 10.61 22.32 9.15
CA LYS A 36 10.16 22.63 7.79
C LYS A 36 8.67 22.44 7.59
N VAL A 37 8.07 21.44 8.23
CA VAL A 37 6.63 21.18 8.21
C VAL A 37 6.01 21.81 9.45
N GLU A 38 4.90 22.53 9.29
CA GLU A 38 4.13 23.12 10.40
C GLU A 38 2.65 22.86 10.18
N VAL A 39 1.95 22.44 11.23
CA VAL A 39 0.50 22.49 11.33
C VAL A 39 0.08 23.56 12.33
N LYS A 40 -0.87 24.39 11.94
CA LYS A 40 -1.60 25.28 12.85
C LYS A 40 -3.01 24.75 12.99
N VAL A 41 -3.51 24.61 14.22
CA VAL A 41 -4.91 24.25 14.50
C VAL A 41 -5.54 25.38 15.30
N GLU A 42 -6.73 25.82 14.91
CA GLU A 42 -7.42 26.92 15.52
C GLU A 42 -8.93 26.66 15.66
N LEU A 43 -9.51 27.18 16.76
CA LEU A 43 -10.96 27.27 16.91
C LEU A 43 -11.41 28.65 16.43
N LYS A 44 -12.11 28.70 15.32
CA LYS A 44 -12.65 29.93 14.74
C LYS A 44 -14.17 29.79 14.57
N ASN A 45 -14.93 30.78 15.06
CA ASN A 45 -16.40 30.74 15.03
C ASN A 45 -16.97 29.44 15.63
N LYS A 46 -16.37 28.94 16.70
CA LYS A 46 -16.73 27.70 17.39
C LYS A 46 -16.64 26.44 16.51
N GLN A 47 -15.81 26.47 15.47
CA GLN A 47 -15.50 25.33 14.61
C GLN A 47 -13.98 25.19 14.50
N LEU A 48 -13.49 23.94 14.42
CA LEU A 48 -12.07 23.65 14.32
C LEU A 48 -11.62 23.64 12.87
N PHE A 49 -10.46 24.27 12.64
CA PHE A 49 -9.75 24.27 11.36
C PHE A 49 -8.28 23.98 11.57
N TYR A 50 -7.64 23.48 10.53
CA TYR A 50 -6.20 23.36 10.48
C TYR A 50 -5.63 23.86 9.16
N THR A 51 -4.36 24.27 9.18
CA THR A 51 -3.58 24.62 8.01
C THR A 51 -2.25 23.87 8.04
N VAL A 52 -1.72 23.53 6.88
CA VAL A 52 -0.40 22.89 6.75
C VAL A 52 0.50 23.79 5.95
N SER A 53 1.74 23.97 6.43
CA SER A 53 2.76 24.76 5.76
C SER A 53 4.06 23.97 5.61
N TYR A 54 4.80 24.23 4.53
CA TYR A 54 6.13 23.67 4.28
C TYR A 54 7.12 24.78 3.94
N ARG A 55 8.23 24.85 4.69
CA ARG A 55 9.24 25.91 4.55
C ARG A 55 8.64 27.33 4.59
N GLY A 56 7.63 27.53 5.44
CA GLY A 56 6.95 28.80 5.61
C GLY A 56 5.86 29.12 4.58
N LYS A 57 5.71 28.32 3.52
CA LYS A 57 4.64 28.46 2.52
C LYS A 57 3.44 27.60 2.94
N THR A 58 2.26 28.21 3.07
CA THR A 58 1.02 27.47 3.34
C THR A 58 0.61 26.67 2.10
N LEU A 59 0.28 25.40 2.31
CA LEU A 59 -0.10 24.44 1.27
C LEU A 59 -1.58 24.11 1.33
N LEU A 60 -2.12 23.92 2.55
CA LEU A 60 -3.55 23.78 2.78
C LEU A 60 -4.09 25.04 3.44
N GLN A 61 -5.13 25.61 2.86
CA GLN A 61 -5.96 26.66 3.45
C GLN A 61 -6.67 26.11 4.70
N PRO A 62 -7.36 26.96 5.50
CA PRO A 62 -8.15 26.46 6.61
C PRO A 62 -9.07 25.33 6.18
N SER A 63 -8.75 24.11 6.62
CA SER A 63 -9.42 22.86 6.33
C SER A 63 -10.21 22.43 7.56
N GLU A 64 -11.41 21.93 7.36
CA GLU A 64 -12.33 21.59 8.45
C GLU A 64 -11.88 20.36 9.24
N LEU A 65 -12.24 20.35 10.53
CA LEU A 65 -12.09 19.21 11.44
C LEU A 65 -13.39 18.96 12.18
N GLY A 66 -13.68 17.70 12.46
CA GLY A 66 -14.82 17.33 13.30
C GLY A 66 -15.39 15.97 12.96
N ILE A 67 -16.17 15.45 13.90
CA ILE A 67 -16.89 14.19 13.77
C ILE A 67 -18.32 14.34 14.29
N THR A 68 -19.27 13.72 13.60
CA THR A 68 -20.64 13.56 14.07
C THR A 68 -20.89 12.08 14.36
N ARG A 69 -21.28 11.80 15.58
CA ARG A 69 -21.83 10.53 16.03
C ARG A 69 -23.37 10.63 16.12
N THR A 70 -24.05 9.53 16.18
CA THR A 70 -25.52 9.53 16.37
C THR A 70 -25.98 10.17 17.67
N ASP A 71 -25.14 10.13 18.71
CA ASP A 71 -25.43 10.64 20.06
C ASP A 71 -24.79 11.99 20.36
N ALA A 72 -23.81 12.42 19.57
CA ALA A 72 -23.06 13.64 19.82
C ALA A 72 -22.43 14.22 18.54
N SER A 73 -22.39 15.55 18.42
CA SER A 73 -21.69 16.22 17.33
C SER A 73 -20.51 17.00 17.88
N PHE A 74 -19.35 16.81 17.24
CA PHE A 74 -18.10 17.53 17.53
C PHE A 74 -17.63 18.26 16.26
N TYR A 75 -18.54 19.03 15.65
CA TYR A 75 -18.25 19.77 14.42
C TYR A 75 -18.47 21.28 14.56
N LYS A 76 -19.59 21.71 15.16
CA LYS A 76 -19.96 23.13 15.37
C LYS A 76 -20.23 23.41 16.84
N ASP A 77 -20.25 24.70 17.19
CA ASP A 77 -20.49 25.19 18.53
C ASP A 77 -19.56 24.61 19.60
N LEU A 78 -18.35 24.34 19.21
CA LEU A 78 -17.33 23.75 20.06
C LEU A 78 -16.73 24.80 21.01
N GLN A 79 -16.26 24.34 22.16
CA GLN A 79 -15.48 25.10 23.14
C GLN A 79 -14.10 24.47 23.24
N TRP A 80 -13.05 25.30 23.20
CA TRP A 80 -11.68 24.87 23.45
C TRP A 80 -11.51 24.60 24.95
N VAL A 81 -11.14 23.39 25.31
CA VAL A 81 -10.87 22.99 26.70
C VAL A 81 -9.42 23.20 27.05
N GLY A 82 -8.53 22.81 26.15
CA GLY A 82 -7.09 22.95 26.35
C GLY A 82 -6.28 22.14 25.35
N ASN A 83 -4.97 22.23 25.53
CA ASN A 83 -4.03 21.44 24.76
C ASN A 83 -2.86 20.97 25.64
N SER A 84 -2.25 19.85 25.33
CA SER A 84 -1.02 19.41 25.99
C SER A 84 0.16 20.29 25.59
N MET A 85 1.25 20.19 26.33
CA MET A 85 2.56 20.59 25.79
C MET A 85 2.93 19.66 24.63
N ALA A 86 3.69 20.19 23.68
CA ALA A 86 4.24 19.36 22.61
C ALA A 86 5.29 18.40 23.20
N ASP A 87 5.21 17.12 22.82
CA ASP A 87 6.17 16.10 23.19
C ASP A 87 6.77 15.42 21.94
N LYS A 88 7.86 14.69 22.13
CA LYS A 88 8.54 13.97 21.06
C LYS A 88 8.07 12.52 21.01
N VAL A 89 7.81 12.03 19.80
CA VAL A 89 7.62 10.63 19.48
C VAL A 89 8.91 10.11 18.84
N SER A 90 9.41 8.97 19.29
CA SER A 90 10.52 8.27 18.66
C SER A 90 10.24 6.77 18.74
N GLU A 91 10.21 6.13 17.60
CA GLU A 91 9.98 4.69 17.49
C GLU A 91 10.91 4.10 16.43
N ALA A 92 11.47 2.92 16.71
CA ALA A 92 12.29 2.18 15.78
C ALA A 92 11.72 0.77 15.63
N TYR A 93 11.63 0.28 14.40
CA TYR A 93 11.05 -1.03 14.12
C TYR A 93 11.68 -1.67 12.88
N ALA A 94 11.68 -3.01 12.87
CA ALA A 94 12.03 -3.80 11.70
C ALA A 94 10.78 -4.26 10.95
N ILE A 95 10.85 -4.35 9.63
CA ILE A 95 9.78 -4.80 8.77
C ILE A 95 10.36 -5.57 7.58
N LYS A 96 9.78 -6.73 7.22
CA LYS A 96 10.36 -7.63 6.22
C LYS A 96 9.96 -7.31 4.78
N ASN A 97 8.83 -6.66 4.56
CA ASN A 97 8.24 -6.40 3.24
C ASN A 97 8.01 -4.90 3.02
N ALA A 98 9.09 -4.13 3.03
CA ALA A 98 9.04 -2.68 2.90
C ALA A 98 10.22 -2.14 2.08
N LYS A 99 10.18 -0.83 1.80
CA LYS A 99 11.26 -0.10 1.14
C LYS A 99 12.52 0.11 2.01
N LYS A 100 12.40 -0.13 3.34
CA LYS A 100 13.50 -0.11 4.31
C LYS A 100 13.25 -1.22 5.31
N SER A 101 14.21 -2.12 5.51
CA SER A 101 14.10 -3.23 6.48
C SER A 101 14.11 -2.76 7.94
N TYR A 102 14.59 -1.55 8.19
CA TYR A 102 14.61 -0.90 9.49
C TYR A 102 14.23 0.58 9.36
N ALA A 103 13.20 0.99 10.08
CA ALA A 103 12.70 2.36 10.07
C ALA A 103 12.87 3.02 11.45
N ILE A 104 13.15 4.31 11.45
CA ILE A 104 13.18 5.18 12.64
C ILE A 104 12.20 6.32 12.38
N TYR A 105 11.09 6.31 13.10
CA TYR A 105 10.11 7.38 13.07
C TYR A 105 10.38 8.39 14.17
N THR A 106 10.40 9.67 13.81
CA THR A 106 10.51 10.78 14.76
C THR A 106 9.51 11.89 14.41
N ALA A 107 8.74 12.32 15.39
CA ALA A 107 7.76 13.39 15.23
C ALA A 107 7.63 14.22 16.51
N ASN A 108 7.11 15.43 16.38
CA ASN A 108 6.54 16.15 17.52
C ASN A 108 5.04 15.89 17.57
N ARG A 109 4.50 15.71 18.78
CA ARG A 109 3.10 15.37 19.03
C ARG A 109 2.45 16.37 19.97
N GLN A 110 1.17 16.65 19.73
CA GLN A 110 0.37 17.49 20.62
C GLN A 110 -1.10 17.08 20.60
N TYR A 111 -1.73 17.10 21.78
CA TYR A 111 -3.16 16.82 21.96
C TYR A 111 -3.93 18.11 22.12
N ILE A 112 -5.15 18.14 21.59
CA ILE A 112 -6.12 19.23 21.71
C ILE A 112 -7.41 18.62 22.23
N SER A 113 -8.05 19.29 23.20
CA SER A 113 -9.34 18.87 23.75
C SER A 113 -10.39 19.95 23.49
N VAL A 114 -11.56 19.52 23.04
CA VAL A 114 -12.74 20.37 22.84
C VAL A 114 -13.96 19.75 23.48
N LYS A 115 -14.95 20.59 23.81
CA LYS A 115 -16.28 20.18 24.25
C LYS A 115 -17.34 20.60 23.24
N ASN A 116 -18.35 19.76 23.09
CA ASN A 116 -19.57 20.11 22.37
C ASN A 116 -20.55 20.85 23.28
N PRO A 117 -21.70 21.36 22.78
CA PRO A 117 -22.70 22.05 23.59
C PRO A 117 -23.28 21.21 24.72
N ALA A 118 -23.29 19.91 24.63
CA ALA A 118 -23.73 18.99 25.68
C ALA A 118 -22.69 18.74 26.78
N GLY A 119 -21.49 19.32 26.65
CA GLY A 119 -20.39 19.16 27.60
C GLY A 119 -19.56 17.89 27.41
N GLU A 120 -19.82 17.07 26.37
CA GLU A 120 -19.01 15.91 26.06
C GLU A 120 -17.67 16.32 25.43
N GLU A 121 -16.61 15.57 25.74
CA GLU A 121 -15.26 15.86 25.27
C GLU A 121 -14.85 14.98 24.08
N MET A 122 -14.14 15.60 23.13
CA MET A 122 -13.37 14.96 22.10
C MET A 122 -11.94 15.48 22.13
N GLN A 123 -10.98 14.59 22.02
CA GLN A 123 -9.60 14.96 21.81
C GLN A 123 -9.20 14.73 20.35
N MET A 124 -8.23 15.49 19.91
CA MET A 124 -7.49 15.22 18.69
C MET A 124 -6.01 15.15 19.02
N VAL A 125 -5.29 14.33 18.29
CA VAL A 125 -3.84 14.28 18.37
C VAL A 125 -3.25 14.54 16.99
N PHE A 126 -2.28 15.44 16.95
CA PHE A 126 -1.45 15.72 15.79
C PHE A 126 -0.04 15.18 16.01
N GLN A 127 0.53 14.59 14.99
CA GLN A 127 1.95 14.26 14.90
C GLN A 127 2.52 14.93 13.64
N VAL A 128 3.67 15.58 13.79
CA VAL A 128 4.35 16.25 12.67
C VAL A 128 5.78 15.73 12.60
N SER A 129 6.06 14.96 11.57
CA SER A 129 7.38 14.43 11.21
C SER A 129 8.04 15.30 10.15
N ASN A 130 9.28 14.97 9.78
CA ASN A 130 10.00 15.73 8.74
C ASN A 130 9.40 15.54 7.33
N ASP A 131 8.57 14.55 7.14
CA ASP A 131 7.96 14.14 5.88
C ASP A 131 6.42 14.30 5.86
N GLY A 132 5.80 14.82 6.94
CA GLY A 132 4.37 15.07 6.90
C GLY A 132 3.68 15.37 8.22
N VAL A 133 2.36 15.47 8.13
CA VAL A 133 1.41 15.69 9.24
C VAL A 133 0.47 14.50 9.31
N ALA A 134 0.21 14.02 10.50
CA ALA A 134 -0.84 13.04 10.75
C ALA A 134 -1.74 13.50 11.90
N PHE A 135 -3.05 13.21 11.81
CA PHE A 135 -3.99 13.47 12.90
C PHE A 135 -5.04 12.36 13.01
N ARG A 136 -5.60 12.24 14.21
CA ARG A 136 -6.77 11.37 14.46
C ARG A 136 -7.58 11.90 15.63
N TYR A 137 -8.82 11.45 15.72
CA TYR A 137 -9.74 11.76 16.79
C TYR A 137 -9.73 10.67 17.87
N ILE A 138 -9.98 11.11 19.12
CA ILE A 138 -10.01 10.26 20.30
C ILE A 138 -11.24 10.62 21.12
N PHE A 139 -12.08 9.64 21.36
CA PHE A 139 -13.19 9.74 22.30
C PHE A 139 -12.80 9.02 23.59
N SER A 140 -12.49 9.79 24.61
CA SER A 140 -12.16 9.28 25.94
C SER A 140 -13.43 8.82 26.67
N GLY A 141 -13.26 8.26 27.83
CA GLY A 141 -14.38 7.80 28.66
C GLY A 141 -14.59 6.30 28.55
N LYS A 142 -15.71 5.83 29.11
CA LYS A 142 -16.11 4.43 29.10
C LYS A 142 -17.58 4.33 28.72
N SER A 143 -17.93 3.43 27.83
CA SER A 143 -19.32 3.08 27.54
C SER A 143 -19.41 1.58 27.28
N THR A 144 -20.54 0.99 27.68
CA THR A 144 -20.88 -0.40 27.28
C THR A 144 -21.78 -0.41 26.06
N GLY A 145 -22.45 0.71 25.75
CA GLY A 145 -23.29 0.88 24.56
C GLY A 145 -22.45 1.31 23.36
N LEU A 146 -22.79 0.75 22.21
CA LEU A 146 -22.17 1.11 20.94
C LEU A 146 -22.44 2.59 20.60
N LYS A 147 -21.43 3.24 20.07
CA LYS A 147 -21.45 4.57 19.48
C LYS A 147 -21.23 4.42 17.96
N TYR A 148 -21.87 5.29 17.19
CA TYR A 148 -21.86 5.20 15.73
C TYR A 148 -21.39 6.55 15.17
N ILE A 149 -20.36 6.57 14.34
CA ILE A 149 -19.96 7.77 13.58
C ILE A 149 -20.76 7.78 12.27
N THR A 150 -21.46 8.86 12.04
CA THR A 150 -22.26 9.06 10.83
C THR A 150 -21.58 9.93 9.79
N LYS A 151 -20.65 10.81 10.23
CA LYS A 151 -19.86 11.66 9.33
C LYS A 151 -18.55 12.08 9.96
N GLU A 152 -17.50 12.07 9.17
CA GLU A 152 -16.24 12.75 9.43
C GLU A 152 -16.17 13.99 8.54
N HIS A 153 -15.97 15.17 9.18
CA HIS A 153 -15.95 16.46 8.50
C HIS A 153 -14.54 16.91 8.12
N SER A 154 -13.53 16.08 8.37
CA SER A 154 -12.16 16.39 7.97
C SER A 154 -12.08 16.69 6.48
N SER A 155 -11.39 17.76 6.13
CA SER A 155 -11.22 18.18 4.75
C SER A 155 -9.76 18.54 4.44
N PHE A 156 -9.49 18.74 3.16
CA PHE A 156 -8.21 19.13 2.61
C PHE A 156 -8.46 20.25 1.61
N HIS A 157 -8.29 21.51 2.03
CA HIS A 157 -8.63 22.68 1.23
C HIS A 157 -7.38 23.23 0.54
N PHE A 158 -7.28 23.02 -0.76
CA PHE A 158 -6.13 23.41 -1.57
C PHE A 158 -6.27 24.83 -2.12
N TYR A 159 -5.13 25.46 -2.43
CA TYR A 159 -5.10 26.71 -3.18
C TYR A 159 -5.44 26.47 -4.64
N GLU A 160 -6.03 27.48 -5.28
CA GLU A 160 -6.17 27.52 -6.73
C GLU A 160 -4.81 27.34 -7.41
N GLY A 161 -4.79 26.64 -8.53
CA GLY A 161 -3.55 26.28 -9.23
C GLY A 161 -2.87 25.01 -8.70
N THR A 162 -3.39 24.37 -7.65
CA THR A 162 -2.95 23.02 -7.26
C THR A 162 -3.36 22.01 -8.35
N ARG A 163 -2.43 21.09 -8.64
CA ARG A 163 -2.64 19.98 -9.58
C ARG A 163 -2.82 18.69 -8.82
N ALA A 164 -3.55 17.74 -9.39
CA ALA A 164 -3.91 16.49 -8.72
C ALA A 164 -3.70 15.25 -9.61
N TRP A 165 -3.34 14.15 -8.99
CA TRP A 165 -3.26 12.79 -9.55
C TRP A 165 -4.14 11.90 -8.68
N LEU A 166 -5.29 11.54 -9.20
CA LEU A 166 -6.38 10.92 -8.43
C LEU A 166 -6.92 9.70 -9.15
N GLN A 167 -7.20 8.66 -8.40
CA GLN A 167 -7.83 7.43 -8.91
C GLN A 167 -9.32 7.45 -8.56
N PRO A 168 -10.23 7.34 -9.56
CA PRO A 168 -11.67 7.31 -9.30
C PRO A 168 -12.07 6.02 -8.58
N LYS A 169 -13.05 6.14 -7.68
CA LYS A 169 -13.67 5.00 -7.00
C LYS A 169 -14.81 4.45 -7.86
N THR A 170 -14.79 3.15 -8.09
CA THR A 170 -15.84 2.45 -8.83
C THR A 170 -17.09 2.24 -7.97
N GLU A 171 -18.24 2.01 -8.60
CA GLU A 171 -19.47 1.67 -7.91
C GLU A 171 -19.38 0.26 -7.31
N ALA A 172 -19.83 0.12 -6.06
CA ALA A 172 -19.81 -1.16 -5.37
C ALA A 172 -20.75 -2.18 -6.03
N GLN A 173 -20.34 -3.43 -6.09
CA GLN A 173 -21.03 -4.53 -6.76
C GLN A 173 -21.33 -4.24 -8.25
N SER A 174 -20.41 -3.53 -8.91
CA SER A 174 -20.41 -3.34 -10.36
C SER A 174 -19.22 -4.05 -11.02
N GLY A 175 -19.06 -3.85 -12.32
CA GLY A 175 -17.99 -4.44 -13.10
C GLY A 175 -18.16 -5.93 -13.35
N TRP A 176 -17.05 -6.59 -13.72
CA TRP A 176 -17.05 -8.01 -13.99
C TRP A 176 -17.46 -8.79 -12.73
N GLU A 177 -18.46 -9.66 -12.87
CA GLU A 177 -18.97 -10.52 -11.79
C GLU A 177 -19.18 -9.78 -10.44
N HIS A 178 -19.49 -8.50 -10.48
CA HIS A 178 -19.79 -7.66 -9.30
C HIS A 178 -18.60 -7.54 -8.31
N THR A 179 -17.36 -7.51 -8.81
CA THR A 179 -16.15 -7.51 -7.97
C THR A 179 -15.66 -6.12 -7.53
N ASN A 180 -16.28 -5.03 -8.01
CA ASN A 180 -15.95 -3.68 -7.54
C ASN A 180 -16.47 -3.40 -6.11
N PRO A 181 -15.83 -2.45 -5.38
CA PRO A 181 -14.63 -1.71 -5.70
C PRO A 181 -13.38 -2.50 -5.26
N SER A 182 -12.39 -2.58 -6.15
CA SER A 182 -11.12 -3.26 -5.89
C SER A 182 -9.91 -2.33 -6.05
N TYR A 183 -10.16 -1.03 -6.20
CA TYR A 183 -9.16 0.00 -6.46
C TYR A 183 -8.37 -0.24 -7.76
N GLU A 184 -8.99 -0.91 -8.69
CA GLU A 184 -8.45 -1.23 -10.00
C GLU A 184 -8.97 -0.23 -11.04
N ALA A 185 -8.36 0.95 -11.09
CA ALA A 185 -8.63 1.97 -12.09
C ALA A 185 -7.37 2.77 -12.41
N HIS A 186 -7.33 3.38 -13.59
CA HIS A 186 -6.26 4.30 -13.95
C HIS A 186 -6.38 5.62 -13.18
N TYR A 187 -5.24 6.19 -12.80
CA TYR A 187 -5.18 7.54 -12.26
C TYR A 187 -5.51 8.58 -13.35
N MET A 188 -6.33 9.55 -13.01
CA MET A 188 -6.43 10.80 -13.75
C MET A 188 -5.26 11.68 -13.32
N MET A 189 -4.33 11.91 -14.24
CA MET A 189 -3.04 12.54 -13.94
C MET A 189 -3.04 14.02 -14.31
N ASP A 190 -2.42 14.85 -13.47
CA ASP A 190 -2.21 16.29 -13.69
C ASP A 190 -3.51 17.04 -13.97
N ILE A 191 -4.60 16.69 -13.28
CA ILE A 191 -5.88 17.38 -13.37
C ILE A 191 -5.91 18.61 -12.45
N LYS A 192 -6.80 19.56 -12.70
CA LYS A 192 -7.07 20.67 -11.78
C LYS A 192 -7.77 20.16 -10.52
N THR A 193 -7.41 20.69 -9.35
CA THR A 193 -8.22 20.48 -8.16
C THR A 193 -9.64 21.01 -8.38
N GLY A 194 -10.62 20.42 -7.69
CA GLY A 194 -12.04 20.72 -7.90
C GLY A 194 -12.67 19.99 -9.10
N THR A 195 -11.87 19.26 -9.93
CA THR A 195 -12.44 18.39 -10.97
C THR A 195 -13.27 17.28 -10.30
N PRO A 196 -14.56 17.11 -10.65
CA PRO A 196 -15.38 16.04 -10.11
C PRO A 196 -14.86 14.66 -10.49
N ALA A 197 -14.99 13.70 -9.60
CA ALA A 197 -14.68 12.31 -9.92
C ALA A 197 -15.65 11.77 -10.98
N PRO A 198 -15.18 10.94 -11.92
CA PRO A 198 -16.07 10.17 -12.77
C PRO A 198 -16.98 9.26 -11.93
N GLY A 199 -18.25 9.19 -12.29
CA GLY A 199 -19.25 8.48 -11.48
C GLY A 199 -19.62 9.24 -10.20
N ASN A 200 -20.21 8.56 -9.22
CA ASN A 200 -20.77 9.19 -8.02
C ASN A 200 -20.02 8.83 -6.72
N ASN A 201 -18.87 8.15 -6.80
CA ASN A 201 -18.29 7.46 -5.65
C ASN A 201 -17.00 8.11 -5.13
N GLY A 202 -16.54 9.19 -5.79
CA GLY A 202 -15.38 9.96 -5.35
C GLY A 202 -14.03 9.37 -5.77
N TRP A 203 -12.99 9.63 -4.96
CA TRP A 203 -11.61 9.29 -5.25
C TRP A 203 -11.04 8.40 -4.15
N VAL A 204 -10.33 7.34 -4.53
CA VAL A 204 -9.66 6.48 -3.56
C VAL A 204 -8.31 7.05 -3.12
N TYR A 205 -7.78 6.55 -2.00
CA TYR A 205 -6.41 6.79 -1.58
C TYR A 205 -5.43 5.79 -2.25
N PRO A 206 -4.14 6.17 -2.36
CA PRO A 206 -3.55 7.47 -2.05
C PRO A 206 -3.89 8.54 -3.09
N ALA A 207 -4.16 9.76 -2.63
CA ALA A 207 -4.47 10.92 -3.47
C ALA A 207 -3.27 11.89 -3.47
N MET A 208 -2.75 12.23 -4.66
CA MET A 208 -1.52 13.00 -4.78
C MET A 208 -1.78 14.38 -5.35
N PHE A 209 -1.13 15.40 -4.79
CA PHE A 209 -1.30 16.80 -5.15
C PHE A 209 0.03 17.53 -5.27
N LYS A 210 0.06 18.60 -6.09
CA LYS A 210 1.22 19.45 -6.27
C LYS A 210 0.83 20.92 -6.27
N TYR A 211 1.47 21.72 -5.42
CA TYR A 211 1.34 23.18 -5.38
C TYR A 211 2.72 23.86 -5.48
N GLY A 212 2.98 24.53 -6.61
CA GLY A 212 4.32 24.98 -6.96
C GLY A 212 5.27 23.78 -7.07
N ASP A 213 6.37 23.78 -6.32
CA ASP A 213 7.35 22.68 -6.30
C ASP A 213 7.14 21.68 -5.15
N THR A 214 6.10 21.88 -4.36
CA THR A 214 5.80 21.02 -3.19
C THR A 214 4.73 20.00 -3.53
N TRP A 215 5.00 18.74 -3.15
CA TRP A 215 4.11 17.61 -3.30
C TRP A 215 3.43 17.27 -1.98
N MET A 216 2.23 16.77 -2.09
CA MET A 216 1.44 16.24 -0.96
C MET A 216 0.85 14.89 -1.38
N LEU A 217 0.88 13.91 -0.48
CA LEU A 217 0.21 12.63 -0.67
C LEU A 217 -0.71 12.39 0.53
N ILE A 218 -2.01 12.27 0.25
CA ILE A 218 -3.04 12.06 1.27
C ILE A 218 -3.43 10.59 1.29
N THR A 219 -3.46 10.02 2.49
CA THR A 219 -3.90 8.65 2.74
C THR A 219 -4.29 8.47 4.21
N GLU A 220 -4.50 7.23 4.64
CA GLU A 220 -4.80 6.85 6.01
C GLU A 220 -3.96 5.67 6.46
N ALA A 221 -3.76 5.50 7.77
CA ALA A 221 -3.08 4.34 8.35
C ALA A 221 -3.67 3.94 9.71
N ALA A 222 -3.23 2.77 10.21
CA ALA A 222 -3.73 2.18 11.45
C ALA A 222 -5.24 1.95 11.43
N LEU A 223 -5.79 1.55 10.29
CA LEU A 223 -7.19 1.16 10.18
C LEU A 223 -7.42 -0.14 10.96
N GLY A 224 -8.15 -0.03 12.07
CA GLY A 224 -8.48 -1.14 12.96
C GLY A 224 -9.94 -1.57 12.84
N ARG A 225 -10.31 -2.56 13.67
CA ARG A 225 -11.61 -3.23 13.65
C ARG A 225 -12.81 -2.33 13.93
N THR A 226 -12.60 -1.14 14.45
CA THR A 226 -13.67 -0.23 14.90
C THR A 226 -13.97 0.89 13.92
N TYR A 227 -13.36 0.85 12.73
CA TYR A 227 -13.56 1.87 11.71
C TYR A 227 -13.69 1.26 10.32
N CYS A 228 -14.16 2.05 9.35
CA CYS A 228 -14.19 1.71 7.93
C CYS A 228 -13.02 2.37 7.19
N GLY A 229 -12.66 1.85 6.03
CA GLY A 229 -11.82 2.58 5.10
C GLY A 229 -12.55 3.82 4.58
N THR A 230 -11.81 4.87 4.25
CA THR A 230 -12.40 6.10 3.70
C THR A 230 -11.85 6.44 2.32
N SER A 231 -12.51 7.37 1.66
CA SER A 231 -12.16 7.92 0.35
C SER A 231 -12.44 9.43 0.36
N LEU A 232 -12.27 10.11 -0.77
CA LEU A 232 -12.65 11.51 -0.92
C LEU A 232 -13.98 11.62 -1.66
N GLU A 233 -14.80 12.63 -1.31
CA GLU A 233 -16.08 12.88 -1.96
C GLU A 233 -15.92 13.12 -3.48
N GLN A 234 -16.99 12.91 -4.24
CA GLN A 234 -17.04 13.11 -5.70
C GLN A 234 -16.75 14.55 -6.10
N ASN A 235 -17.37 15.49 -5.40
CA ASN A 235 -17.29 16.90 -5.68
C ASN A 235 -16.41 17.59 -4.64
N SER A 236 -15.57 18.49 -5.11
CA SER A 236 -14.63 19.24 -4.25
C SER A 236 -14.75 20.74 -4.58
N PRO A 237 -15.92 21.36 -4.25
CA PRO A 237 -16.12 22.78 -4.49
C PRO A 237 -15.04 23.59 -3.79
N ASP A 238 -14.64 24.70 -4.38
CA ASP A 238 -13.58 25.58 -3.89
C ASP A 238 -12.23 24.87 -3.63
N ASN A 239 -11.99 23.76 -4.35
CA ASN A 239 -10.82 22.88 -4.19
C ASN A 239 -10.71 22.22 -2.80
N GLU A 240 -11.82 22.10 -2.08
CA GLU A 240 -11.85 21.45 -0.77
C GLU A 240 -12.37 20.02 -0.86
N TYR A 241 -11.45 19.06 -0.66
CA TYR A 241 -11.74 17.64 -0.69
C TYR A 241 -12.16 17.17 0.71
N ARG A 242 -13.30 16.50 0.82
CA ARG A 242 -13.87 15.99 2.08
C ARG A 242 -13.80 14.48 2.13
N ILE A 243 -13.73 13.94 3.34
CA ILE A 243 -13.76 12.51 3.58
C ILE A 243 -15.14 11.94 3.27
N ASN A 244 -15.15 10.84 2.54
CA ASN A 244 -16.33 10.06 2.19
C ASN A 244 -16.27 8.66 2.83
N PHE A 245 -17.42 8.17 3.28
CA PHE A 245 -17.57 6.83 3.82
C PHE A 245 -17.91 5.82 2.71
N PRO A 246 -17.78 4.50 2.99
CA PRO A 246 -18.07 3.46 2.01
C PRO A 246 -19.50 3.48 1.50
N GLN A 247 -19.69 2.98 0.28
CA GLN A 247 -21.00 2.79 -0.32
C GLN A 247 -21.79 1.70 0.43
N PRO A 248 -23.12 1.69 0.41
CA PRO A 248 -23.95 0.75 1.19
C PRO A 248 -23.63 -0.73 0.99
N ALA A 249 -23.16 -1.11 -0.19
CA ALA A 249 -22.83 -2.49 -0.53
C ALA A 249 -21.40 -2.92 -0.15
N GLU A 250 -20.53 -2.02 0.27
CA GLU A 250 -19.13 -2.31 0.62
C GLU A 250 -18.97 -2.97 2.00
N LYS A 251 -19.77 -3.95 2.32
CA LYS A 251 -19.77 -4.59 3.64
C LYS A 251 -19.88 -6.10 3.55
N PHE A 252 -19.40 -6.79 4.56
CA PHE A 252 -19.74 -8.19 4.80
C PHE A 252 -21.26 -8.32 4.96
N THR A 253 -21.82 -9.37 4.43
CA THR A 253 -23.28 -9.60 4.48
C THR A 253 -23.82 -9.44 5.90
N ASN A 254 -24.83 -8.57 6.06
CA ASN A 254 -25.44 -8.21 7.35
C ASN A 254 -24.49 -7.54 8.37
N GLY A 255 -23.28 -7.17 7.95
CA GLY A 255 -22.30 -6.51 8.82
C GLY A 255 -22.43 -4.98 8.86
N ALA A 256 -21.66 -4.35 9.75
CA ALA A 256 -21.58 -2.91 9.87
C ALA A 256 -20.90 -2.29 8.64
N LEU A 257 -21.47 -1.20 8.14
CA LEU A 257 -20.88 -0.39 7.09
C LEU A 257 -20.01 0.73 7.67
N ASN A 258 -20.64 1.60 8.46
CA ASN A 258 -20.04 2.77 9.05
C ASN A 258 -19.35 2.46 10.39
N PRO A 259 -18.45 3.33 10.85
CA PRO A 259 -17.73 3.11 12.09
C PRO A 259 -18.64 3.01 13.32
N GLN A 260 -18.43 1.96 14.11
CA GLN A 260 -19.09 1.76 15.40
C GLN A 260 -18.14 1.12 16.41
N SER A 261 -18.21 1.59 17.66
CA SER A 261 -17.40 1.07 18.77
C SER A 261 -18.00 1.45 20.12
N VAL A 262 -17.46 0.86 21.18
CA VAL A 262 -17.57 1.36 22.55
C VAL A 262 -16.45 2.37 22.83
N LEU A 263 -16.57 3.10 23.93
CA LEU A 263 -15.51 4.01 24.39
C LEU A 263 -14.55 3.28 25.36
N PRO A 264 -13.23 3.61 25.35
CA PRO A 264 -12.57 4.64 24.55
C PRO A 264 -12.44 4.24 23.08
N TRP A 265 -12.48 5.22 22.17
CA TRP A 265 -12.45 4.99 20.74
C TRP A 265 -11.44 5.89 20.02
N TYR A 266 -10.66 5.33 19.10
CA TYR A 266 -9.65 5.99 18.30
C TYR A 266 -9.96 5.81 16.83
N THR A 267 -9.94 6.88 16.03
CA THR A 267 -10.06 6.77 14.58
C THR A 267 -8.72 6.39 13.95
N PRO A 268 -8.68 5.94 12.69
CA PRO A 268 -7.44 5.84 11.92
C PRO A 268 -6.72 7.19 11.82
N TRP A 269 -5.42 7.15 11.53
CA TRP A 269 -4.68 8.35 11.19
C TRP A 269 -5.04 8.86 9.80
N ARG A 270 -5.28 10.16 9.69
CA ARG A 270 -5.28 10.88 8.41
C ARG A 270 -3.87 11.38 8.19
N ILE A 271 -3.28 11.06 7.03
CA ILE A 271 -1.90 11.35 6.69
C ILE A 271 -1.85 12.34 5.55
N ILE A 272 -1.01 13.34 5.69
CA ILE A 272 -0.63 14.29 4.66
C ILE A 272 0.90 14.25 4.59
N ALA A 273 1.48 13.39 3.75
CA ALA A 273 2.90 13.44 3.47
C ALA A 273 3.20 14.70 2.66
N VAL A 274 4.27 15.43 3.01
CA VAL A 274 4.56 16.76 2.47
C VAL A 274 6.04 16.93 2.20
N GLY A 275 6.39 17.44 1.03
CA GLY A 275 7.77 17.82 0.73
C GLY A 275 8.08 17.87 -0.75
N GLU A 276 9.36 17.74 -1.07
CA GLU A 276 9.82 17.48 -2.42
C GLU A 276 9.38 16.07 -2.86
N LEU A 277 9.35 15.79 -4.15
CA LEU A 277 8.93 14.47 -4.65
C LEU A 277 9.76 13.32 -4.05
N LYS A 278 11.05 13.55 -3.80
CA LYS A 278 11.94 12.65 -3.07
C LYS A 278 11.40 12.32 -1.66
N THR A 279 10.92 13.32 -0.95
CA THR A 279 10.34 13.12 0.40
C THR A 279 9.14 12.19 0.35
N ILE A 280 8.26 12.37 -0.63
CA ILE A 280 7.09 11.50 -0.82
C ILE A 280 7.51 10.06 -1.16
N ALA A 281 8.43 9.90 -2.13
CA ALA A 281 8.87 8.59 -2.59
C ALA A 281 9.62 7.78 -1.52
N GLU A 282 10.34 8.45 -0.61
CA GLU A 282 11.13 7.83 0.47
C GLU A 282 10.38 7.70 1.80
N SER A 283 9.25 8.40 1.98
CA SER A 283 8.47 8.42 3.23
C SER A 283 8.01 7.01 3.62
N THR A 284 8.01 6.76 4.93
CA THR A 284 7.50 5.54 5.57
C THR A 284 6.25 5.78 6.43
N LEU A 285 5.63 6.96 6.34
CA LEU A 285 4.50 7.37 7.20
C LEU A 285 3.34 6.36 7.26
N GLY A 286 3.06 5.65 6.17
CA GLY A 286 2.02 4.62 6.17
C GLY A 286 2.31 3.48 7.16
N THR A 287 3.57 3.08 7.30
CA THR A 287 4.00 2.06 8.26
C THR A 287 4.41 2.64 9.61
N ASP A 288 4.97 3.85 9.65
CA ASP A 288 5.35 4.52 10.91
C ASP A 288 4.15 4.73 11.85
N LEU A 289 3.00 5.04 11.27
CA LEU A 289 1.75 5.30 11.99
C LEU A 289 0.87 4.04 12.17
N ALA A 290 1.22 2.94 11.54
CA ALA A 290 0.53 1.66 11.72
C ALA A 290 0.77 1.10 13.12
N LEU A 291 -0.15 0.25 13.58
CA LEU A 291 0.02 -0.42 14.87
C LEU A 291 1.22 -1.38 14.84
N PRO A 292 1.91 -1.58 15.96
CA PRO A 292 2.94 -2.61 16.08
C PRO A 292 2.41 -3.99 15.70
N ALA A 293 3.34 -4.91 15.38
CA ALA A 293 3.00 -6.26 15.00
C ALA A 293 2.11 -6.98 16.04
N ALA A 294 1.00 -7.54 15.57
CA ALA A 294 0.05 -8.27 16.39
C ALA A 294 0.58 -9.67 16.81
N SER A 295 1.50 -10.25 16.04
CA SER A 295 2.15 -11.51 16.33
C SER A 295 3.66 -11.34 16.56
N THR A 296 4.21 -12.08 17.52
CA THR A 296 5.67 -12.13 17.79
C THR A 296 6.38 -13.20 16.98
N ASP A 297 5.68 -14.25 16.53
CA ASP A 297 6.27 -15.27 15.66
C ASP A 297 6.24 -14.78 14.20
N THR A 298 7.41 -14.40 13.74
CA THR A 298 7.65 -14.00 12.34
C THR A 298 8.64 -14.94 11.64
N SER A 299 8.95 -16.10 12.24
CA SER A 299 9.98 -17.03 11.74
C SER A 299 9.64 -17.62 10.37
N TYR A 300 8.35 -17.90 10.13
CA TYR A 300 7.83 -18.44 8.87
C TYR A 300 7.70 -17.39 7.76
N ILE A 301 7.75 -16.09 8.10
CA ILE A 301 7.56 -15.00 7.14
C ILE A 301 8.84 -14.79 6.34
N LYS A 302 8.78 -15.12 5.07
CA LYS A 302 9.89 -14.98 4.13
C LYS A 302 9.38 -14.26 2.88
N PRO A 303 9.82 -13.02 2.62
CA PRO A 303 9.60 -12.38 1.32
C PRO A 303 10.24 -13.21 0.21
N GLY A 304 9.62 -13.23 -0.97
CA GLY A 304 10.12 -14.06 -2.06
C GLY A 304 9.49 -13.77 -3.41
N ARG A 305 10.01 -14.44 -4.42
CA ARG A 305 9.56 -14.41 -5.81
C ARG A 305 8.67 -15.59 -6.07
N ALA A 306 7.66 -15.39 -6.91
CA ALA A 306 6.72 -16.45 -7.24
C ALA A 306 6.55 -16.59 -8.75
N SER A 307 6.52 -17.84 -9.22
CA SER A 307 6.00 -18.18 -10.54
C SER A 307 4.48 -18.23 -10.52
N TRP A 308 3.84 -17.87 -11.62
CA TRP A 308 2.40 -17.80 -11.74
C TRP A 308 1.96 -18.06 -13.18
N SER A 309 1.20 -19.13 -13.40
CA SER A 309 0.86 -19.58 -14.74
C SER A 309 -0.29 -18.79 -15.39
N TRP A 310 -1.17 -18.19 -14.59
CA TRP A 310 -2.45 -17.71 -15.08
C TRP A 310 -2.34 -16.64 -16.19
N ILE A 311 -1.42 -15.68 -16.08
CA ILE A 311 -1.27 -14.62 -17.09
C ILE A 311 -0.95 -15.19 -18.47
N MET A 312 -0.05 -16.16 -18.55
CA MET A 312 0.39 -16.74 -19.81
C MET A 312 -0.54 -17.84 -20.29
N SER A 313 -1.07 -18.65 -19.39
CA SER A 313 -1.79 -19.89 -19.74
C SER A 313 -3.31 -19.81 -19.51
N LYS A 314 -3.79 -18.83 -18.71
CA LYS A 314 -5.20 -18.60 -18.37
C LYS A 314 -5.87 -19.79 -17.66
N ASP A 315 -7.17 -19.66 -17.40
CA ASP A 315 -7.98 -20.57 -16.58
C ASP A 315 -7.92 -22.04 -17.02
N ASN A 316 -7.86 -22.30 -18.34
CA ASN A 316 -7.89 -23.66 -18.88
C ASN A 316 -6.65 -24.49 -18.51
N TYR A 317 -5.58 -23.83 -18.12
CA TYR A 317 -4.31 -24.46 -17.77
C TYR A 317 -4.05 -24.51 -16.25
N ILE A 318 -5.07 -24.28 -15.41
CA ILE A 318 -4.96 -24.64 -13.99
C ILE A 318 -5.16 -26.16 -13.87
N ILE A 319 -4.19 -26.90 -14.36
CA ILE A 319 -4.13 -28.36 -14.41
C ILE A 319 -2.81 -28.86 -13.85
N PHE A 320 -2.78 -30.10 -13.37
CA PHE A 320 -1.62 -30.70 -12.69
C PHE A 320 -0.31 -30.55 -13.47
N SER A 321 -0.30 -30.88 -14.75
CA SER A 321 0.90 -30.85 -15.59
C SER A 321 1.46 -29.44 -15.78
N GLU A 322 0.60 -28.43 -15.95
CA GLU A 322 1.03 -27.04 -16.08
C GLU A 322 1.57 -26.51 -14.75
N GLN A 323 0.90 -26.81 -13.64
CA GLN A 323 1.40 -26.37 -12.33
C GLN A 323 2.74 -27.03 -11.98
N LYS A 324 2.90 -28.30 -12.33
CA LYS A 324 4.20 -28.98 -12.19
C LYS A 324 5.30 -28.30 -13.00
N LYS A 325 5.01 -27.87 -14.25
CA LYS A 325 5.94 -27.12 -15.10
C LYS A 325 6.34 -25.79 -14.45
N TYR A 326 5.39 -25.05 -13.85
CA TYR A 326 5.67 -23.78 -13.16
C TYR A 326 6.40 -23.97 -11.81
N ILE A 327 6.23 -25.10 -11.13
CA ILE A 327 7.06 -25.50 -9.99
C ILE A 327 8.51 -25.78 -10.46
N ASP A 328 8.69 -26.51 -11.56
CA ASP A 328 10.00 -26.76 -12.17
C ASP A 328 10.68 -25.44 -12.57
N TYR A 329 9.91 -24.52 -13.14
CA TYR A 329 10.37 -23.19 -13.50
C TYR A 329 10.80 -22.38 -12.26
N ALA A 330 9.99 -22.33 -11.20
CA ALA A 330 10.37 -21.64 -9.95
C ALA A 330 11.66 -22.24 -9.37
N ALA A 331 11.82 -23.56 -9.39
CA ALA A 331 13.01 -24.26 -8.92
C ALA A 331 14.26 -23.91 -9.74
N ASP A 332 14.15 -23.89 -11.08
CA ASP A 332 15.23 -23.49 -11.99
C ASP A 332 15.64 -22.02 -11.79
N MET A 333 14.66 -21.16 -11.51
CA MET A 333 14.88 -19.77 -11.20
C MET A 333 15.35 -19.51 -9.74
N GLY A 334 15.36 -20.51 -8.88
CA GLY A 334 15.68 -20.35 -7.47
C GLY A 334 14.67 -19.44 -6.76
N TRP A 335 13.41 -19.40 -7.24
CA TRP A 335 12.34 -18.63 -6.65
C TRP A 335 11.67 -19.39 -5.51
N GLU A 336 11.23 -18.65 -4.52
CA GLU A 336 10.73 -19.17 -3.26
C GLU A 336 9.35 -19.82 -3.38
N TYR A 337 8.52 -19.35 -4.34
CA TYR A 337 7.11 -19.73 -4.40
C TYR A 337 6.63 -20.06 -5.81
N CYS A 338 5.50 -20.79 -5.87
CA CYS A 338 4.67 -20.99 -7.04
C CYS A 338 3.20 -20.84 -6.63
N LEU A 339 2.45 -19.98 -7.32
CA LEU A 339 1.02 -19.80 -7.10
C LEU A 339 0.21 -20.74 -8.00
N VAL A 340 -0.65 -21.56 -7.38
CA VAL A 340 -1.70 -22.33 -8.04
C VAL A 340 -3.00 -21.55 -7.95
N ASP A 341 -3.49 -21.06 -9.07
CA ASP A 341 -4.59 -20.10 -9.17
C ASP A 341 -5.99 -20.74 -9.08
N ALA A 342 -7.02 -19.96 -9.39
CA ALA A 342 -8.45 -20.25 -9.24
C ALA A 342 -8.90 -21.60 -9.82
N ALA A 343 -9.89 -22.21 -9.18
CA ALA A 343 -10.48 -23.51 -9.52
C ALA A 343 -9.55 -24.72 -9.33
N CYS A 344 -8.44 -24.56 -8.60
CA CYS A 344 -7.49 -25.64 -8.35
C CYS A 344 -8.12 -26.83 -7.60
N ASP A 345 -9.07 -26.60 -6.70
CA ASP A 345 -9.81 -27.62 -5.96
C ASP A 345 -10.65 -28.52 -6.86
N LYS A 346 -11.21 -27.98 -7.95
CA LYS A 346 -12.06 -28.74 -8.90
C LYS A 346 -11.26 -29.33 -10.08
N LYS A 347 -10.30 -28.56 -10.60
CA LYS A 347 -9.56 -28.97 -11.81
C LYS A 347 -8.38 -29.90 -11.49
N ILE A 348 -7.78 -29.75 -10.33
CA ILE A 348 -6.65 -30.56 -9.86
C ILE A 348 -7.09 -31.49 -8.76
N GLY A 349 -7.85 -31.00 -7.78
CA GLY A 349 -8.27 -31.74 -6.59
C GLY A 349 -7.20 -31.79 -5.50
N TYR A 350 -7.62 -31.81 -4.23
CA TYR A 350 -6.70 -31.70 -3.11
C TYR A 350 -5.70 -32.85 -2.96
N ASP A 351 -6.07 -34.07 -3.37
CA ASP A 351 -5.13 -35.19 -3.37
C ASP A 351 -3.98 -34.95 -4.34
N SER A 352 -4.28 -34.42 -5.53
CA SER A 352 -3.27 -34.07 -6.51
C SER A 352 -2.49 -32.80 -6.12
N ILE A 353 -3.14 -31.85 -5.44
CA ILE A 353 -2.46 -30.67 -4.86
C ILE A 353 -1.46 -31.12 -3.79
N GLN A 354 -1.77 -32.16 -2.97
CA GLN A 354 -0.80 -32.74 -2.04
C GLN A 354 0.44 -33.27 -2.76
N ILE A 355 0.23 -33.99 -3.86
CA ILE A 355 1.36 -34.49 -4.67
C ILE A 355 2.21 -33.33 -5.22
N LEU A 356 1.57 -32.25 -5.68
CA LEU A 356 2.28 -31.04 -6.12
C LEU A 356 3.02 -30.36 -4.98
N ALA A 357 2.44 -30.30 -3.77
CA ALA A 357 3.07 -29.70 -2.59
C ALA A 357 4.32 -30.48 -2.17
N ASP A 358 4.24 -31.82 -2.14
CA ASP A 358 5.38 -32.67 -1.83
C ASP A 358 6.48 -32.54 -2.89
N TYR A 359 6.08 -32.49 -4.17
CA TYR A 359 6.99 -32.29 -5.29
C TYR A 359 7.70 -30.92 -5.22
N ALA A 360 6.95 -29.85 -4.93
CA ALA A 360 7.48 -28.51 -4.78
C ALA A 360 8.44 -28.42 -3.59
N ALA A 361 8.07 -29.01 -2.45
CA ALA A 361 8.91 -29.07 -1.25
C ALA A 361 10.24 -29.77 -1.49
N ALA A 362 10.23 -30.88 -2.24
CA ALA A 362 11.46 -31.60 -2.65
C ALA A 362 12.39 -30.72 -3.50
N LYS A 363 11.81 -29.74 -4.23
CA LYS A 363 12.56 -28.74 -5.01
C LYS A 363 12.81 -27.43 -4.28
N LYS A 364 12.45 -27.33 -3.00
CA LYS A 364 12.57 -26.12 -2.16
C LYS A 364 11.68 -24.95 -2.63
N VAL A 365 10.57 -25.23 -3.30
CA VAL A 365 9.55 -24.29 -3.71
C VAL A 365 8.34 -24.42 -2.80
N GLY A 366 7.85 -23.31 -2.25
CA GLY A 366 6.62 -23.25 -1.47
C GLY A 366 5.41 -23.02 -2.39
N LEU A 367 4.34 -23.79 -2.20
CA LEU A 367 3.09 -23.51 -2.92
C LEU A 367 2.24 -22.47 -2.21
N LEU A 368 1.61 -21.61 -2.99
CA LEU A 368 0.53 -20.72 -2.61
C LEU A 368 -0.76 -21.17 -3.29
N LEU A 369 -1.90 -21.06 -2.61
CA LEU A 369 -3.20 -21.43 -3.18
C LEU A 369 -4.14 -20.23 -3.25
N TRP A 370 -4.93 -20.17 -4.30
CA TRP A 370 -5.94 -19.16 -4.51
C TRP A 370 -7.26 -19.50 -3.82
N TYR A 371 -7.94 -18.48 -3.28
CA TYR A 371 -9.27 -18.56 -2.67
C TYR A 371 -10.13 -17.38 -3.08
N ASN A 372 -11.42 -17.61 -3.29
CA ASN A 372 -12.42 -16.57 -3.35
C ASN A 372 -12.83 -16.17 -1.92
N SER A 373 -12.79 -14.89 -1.59
CA SER A 373 -13.24 -14.37 -0.29
C SER A 373 -14.73 -14.48 -0.10
N ALA A 374 -15.48 -14.70 -1.20
CA ALA A 374 -16.90 -14.45 -1.26
C ALA A 374 -17.76 -15.27 -0.30
N GLY A 375 -18.70 -14.50 0.19
CA GLY A 375 -20.11 -14.78 0.42
C GLY A 375 -20.99 -14.24 -0.71
N ALA A 376 -21.94 -13.37 -0.38
CA ALA A 376 -22.96 -12.89 -1.32
C ALA A 376 -22.59 -11.60 -2.08
N TRP A 377 -21.39 -11.06 -1.90
CA TRP A 377 -21.00 -9.74 -2.46
C TRP A 377 -20.43 -9.78 -3.86
N ASN A 378 -20.19 -10.93 -4.46
CA ASN A 378 -19.84 -11.08 -5.86
C ASN A 378 -20.48 -12.34 -6.46
N THR A 379 -20.57 -12.41 -7.79
CA THR A 379 -21.16 -13.54 -8.53
C THR A 379 -20.10 -14.48 -9.12
N VAL A 380 -18.83 -14.25 -8.85
CA VAL A 380 -17.71 -15.07 -9.32
C VAL A 380 -17.90 -16.53 -8.93
N LYS A 381 -17.80 -17.43 -9.91
CA LYS A 381 -17.99 -18.88 -9.75
C LYS A 381 -16.70 -19.63 -9.43
N TYR A 382 -15.56 -18.95 -9.44
CA TYR A 382 -14.27 -19.58 -9.16
C TYR A 382 -14.19 -20.07 -7.72
N THR A 383 -13.64 -21.26 -7.57
CA THR A 383 -13.45 -21.95 -6.28
C THR A 383 -11.94 -22.13 -5.99
N PRO A 384 -11.52 -22.41 -4.74
CA PRO A 384 -12.34 -22.58 -3.52
C PRO A 384 -13.11 -21.32 -3.14
N LYS A 385 -14.39 -21.48 -2.77
CA LYS A 385 -15.31 -20.39 -2.43
C LYS A 385 -16.11 -20.78 -1.17
N ASP A 386 -16.58 -19.80 -0.41
CA ASP A 386 -17.39 -19.95 0.81
C ASP A 386 -16.66 -20.67 1.98
N LEU A 387 -15.35 -20.87 1.88
CA LEU A 387 -14.55 -21.56 2.90
C LEU A 387 -13.93 -20.64 3.95
N LEU A 388 -13.96 -19.30 3.73
CA LEU A 388 -13.27 -18.34 4.58
C LEU A 388 -14.19 -17.43 5.40
N LEU A 389 -15.52 -17.65 5.36
CA LEU A 389 -16.50 -16.71 5.90
C LEU A 389 -16.53 -16.64 7.43
N THR A 390 -16.23 -17.73 8.13
CA THR A 390 -16.24 -17.78 9.59
C THR A 390 -14.88 -18.18 10.15
N HIS A 391 -14.61 -17.79 11.39
CA HIS A 391 -13.40 -18.21 12.11
C HIS A 391 -13.21 -19.74 12.09
N GLU A 392 -14.26 -20.48 12.41
CA GLU A 392 -14.22 -21.95 12.43
C GLU A 392 -13.86 -22.54 11.05
N SER A 393 -14.50 -22.04 9.98
CA SER A 393 -14.23 -22.51 8.62
C SER A 393 -12.80 -22.15 8.17
N ARG A 394 -12.31 -20.94 8.50
CA ARG A 394 -10.93 -20.54 8.22
C ARG A 394 -9.91 -21.39 8.96
N MET A 395 -10.10 -21.60 10.27
CA MET A 395 -9.20 -22.44 11.07
C MET A 395 -9.13 -23.87 10.55
N LYS A 396 -10.27 -24.44 10.15
CA LYS A 396 -10.33 -25.77 9.54
C LYS A 396 -9.57 -25.82 8.21
N GLU A 397 -9.84 -24.87 7.32
CA GLU A 397 -9.26 -24.83 5.98
C GLU A 397 -7.76 -24.51 6.02
N PHE A 398 -7.36 -23.47 6.76
CA PHE A 398 -5.96 -23.08 6.90
C PHE A 398 -5.15 -24.16 7.62
N GLY A 399 -5.70 -24.79 8.65
CA GLY A 399 -5.07 -25.95 9.30
C GLY A 399 -4.91 -27.15 8.36
N ARG A 400 -5.86 -27.39 7.45
CA ARG A 400 -5.76 -28.44 6.43
C ARG A 400 -4.62 -28.16 5.46
N ILE A 401 -4.58 -26.97 4.83
CA ILE A 401 -3.57 -26.65 3.84
C ILE A 401 -2.18 -26.46 4.45
N HIS A 402 -2.08 -25.98 5.69
CA HIS A 402 -0.82 -25.96 6.42
C HIS A 402 -0.23 -27.38 6.59
N LYS A 403 -1.07 -28.38 6.95
CA LYS A 403 -0.64 -29.78 7.06
C LYS A 403 -0.20 -30.35 5.71
N MET A 404 -0.74 -29.86 4.61
CA MET A 404 -0.32 -30.20 3.25
C MET A 404 1.03 -29.56 2.85
N GLY A 405 1.61 -28.69 3.69
CA GLY A 405 2.86 -27.99 3.41
C GLY A 405 2.73 -26.70 2.63
N ILE A 406 1.50 -26.23 2.35
CA ILE A 406 1.21 -24.96 1.67
C ILE A 406 1.76 -23.79 2.51
N LYS A 407 2.33 -22.78 1.85
CA LYS A 407 3.01 -21.65 2.50
C LYS A 407 2.17 -20.39 2.60
N GLY A 408 1.11 -20.27 1.85
CA GLY A 408 0.27 -19.08 1.89
C GLY A 408 -0.92 -19.16 0.95
N VAL A 409 -1.70 -18.09 0.99
CA VAL A 409 -2.94 -17.95 0.21
C VAL A 409 -3.00 -16.62 -0.52
N LYS A 410 -3.50 -16.64 -1.77
CA LYS A 410 -4.03 -15.49 -2.49
C LYS A 410 -5.54 -15.49 -2.27
N VAL A 411 -6.10 -14.45 -1.64
CA VAL A 411 -7.54 -14.32 -1.38
C VAL A 411 -8.08 -13.15 -2.18
N ASP A 412 -9.11 -13.40 -2.96
CA ASP A 412 -9.57 -12.53 -4.04
C ASP A 412 -11.03 -12.10 -3.89
N PHE A 413 -11.39 -10.93 -4.48
CA PHE A 413 -12.76 -10.44 -4.69
C PHE A 413 -13.53 -9.99 -3.44
N PHE A 414 -12.99 -9.02 -2.71
CA PHE A 414 -13.62 -8.44 -1.53
C PHE A 414 -14.68 -7.38 -1.89
N ALA A 415 -15.57 -7.06 -0.93
CA ALA A 415 -16.69 -6.13 -1.15
C ALA A 415 -16.31 -4.64 -1.04
N GLY A 416 -15.14 -4.29 -0.51
CA GLY A 416 -14.72 -2.88 -0.34
C GLY A 416 -14.28 -2.53 1.08
N ASP A 417 -14.71 -1.36 1.58
CA ASP A 417 -14.11 -0.68 2.75
C ASP A 417 -15.00 -0.57 3.99
N GLY A 418 -16.21 -1.13 3.99
CA GLY A 418 -17.09 -1.10 5.17
C GLY A 418 -16.46 -1.74 6.40
N GLN A 419 -16.79 -1.27 7.60
CA GLN A 419 -16.16 -1.75 8.84
C GLN A 419 -16.15 -3.28 8.95
N SER A 420 -17.26 -3.94 8.62
CA SER A 420 -17.33 -5.40 8.69
C SER A 420 -16.44 -6.10 7.66
N MET A 421 -16.19 -5.47 6.51
CA MET A 421 -15.25 -5.99 5.51
C MET A 421 -13.81 -5.79 5.98
N ILE A 422 -13.50 -4.63 6.58
CA ILE A 422 -12.20 -4.38 7.22
C ILE A 422 -11.93 -5.43 8.33
N ASN A 423 -12.94 -5.77 9.12
CA ASN A 423 -12.82 -6.85 10.12
C ASN A 423 -12.53 -8.20 9.46
N TYR A 424 -13.18 -8.49 8.35
CA TYR A 424 -12.98 -9.73 7.61
C TYR A 424 -11.57 -9.88 7.04
N TYR A 425 -10.98 -8.80 6.48
CA TYR A 425 -9.57 -8.79 6.09
C TYR A 425 -8.65 -9.16 7.28
N GLN A 426 -8.88 -8.52 8.43
CA GLN A 426 -8.06 -8.74 9.62
C GLN A 426 -8.28 -10.14 10.22
N ASP A 427 -9.51 -10.67 10.19
CA ASP A 427 -9.81 -12.03 10.59
C ASP A 427 -9.04 -13.07 9.76
N ILE A 428 -8.99 -12.87 8.43
CA ILE A 428 -8.20 -13.73 7.54
C ILE A 428 -6.71 -13.66 7.90
N LEU A 429 -6.16 -12.46 8.14
CA LEU A 429 -4.77 -12.28 8.50
C LEU A 429 -4.40 -12.96 9.81
N GLU A 430 -5.24 -12.82 10.84
CA GLU A 430 -5.04 -13.42 12.16
C GLU A 430 -5.14 -14.94 12.12
N ASP A 431 -6.16 -15.49 11.44
CA ASP A 431 -6.36 -16.93 11.33
C ASP A 431 -5.30 -17.59 10.43
N ALA A 432 -4.84 -16.90 9.40
CA ALA A 432 -3.71 -17.33 8.57
C ALA A 432 -2.40 -17.32 9.38
N ALA A 433 -2.16 -16.29 10.19
CA ALA A 433 -0.99 -16.22 11.05
C ALA A 433 -0.97 -17.34 12.09
N ALA A 434 -2.12 -17.68 12.68
CA ALA A 434 -2.25 -18.81 13.61
C ALA A 434 -1.89 -20.16 12.97
N ASN A 435 -1.99 -20.25 11.64
CA ASN A 435 -1.60 -21.42 10.85
C ASN A 435 -0.30 -21.22 10.04
N GLN A 436 0.49 -20.20 10.37
CA GLN A 436 1.78 -19.88 9.73
C GLN A 436 1.67 -19.75 8.19
N LEU A 437 0.60 -19.14 7.70
CA LEU A 437 0.35 -18.89 6.29
C LEU A 437 0.60 -17.43 5.92
N LEU A 438 1.28 -17.22 4.80
CA LEU A 438 1.43 -15.94 4.14
C LEU A 438 0.13 -15.56 3.42
N VAL A 439 -0.15 -14.26 3.31
CA VAL A 439 -1.39 -13.76 2.69
C VAL A 439 -1.06 -12.75 1.60
N ASN A 440 -1.73 -12.90 0.46
CA ASN A 440 -1.83 -11.93 -0.62
C ASN A 440 -3.31 -11.63 -0.87
N PHE A 441 -3.71 -10.35 -0.88
CA PHE A 441 -5.06 -9.93 -1.21
C PHE A 441 -5.14 -9.42 -2.65
N HIS A 442 -6.13 -9.92 -3.41
CA HIS A 442 -6.51 -9.43 -4.73
C HIS A 442 -7.98 -9.00 -4.75
N GLY A 443 -8.41 -8.33 -5.82
CA GLY A 443 -9.77 -7.76 -5.84
C GLY A 443 -10.08 -7.02 -4.54
N ALA A 444 -9.13 -6.26 -4.03
CA ALA A 444 -9.08 -5.77 -2.66
C ALA A 444 -8.90 -4.24 -2.60
N THR A 445 -9.11 -3.66 -1.43
CA THR A 445 -8.82 -2.25 -1.15
C THR A 445 -7.45 -2.07 -0.50
N LEU A 446 -7.06 -0.82 -0.21
CA LEU A 446 -5.73 -0.46 0.28
C LEU A 446 -5.41 -1.07 1.67
N PRO A 447 -4.19 -1.59 1.91
CA PRO A 447 -3.82 -2.22 3.19
C PRO A 447 -3.56 -1.23 4.35
N ARG A 448 -3.24 0.02 4.09
CA ARG A 448 -3.14 1.09 5.11
C ARG A 448 -2.14 0.81 6.23
N GLY A 449 -0.97 0.24 5.87
CA GLY A 449 0.10 -0.08 6.81
C GLY A 449 -0.04 -1.44 7.51
N TRP A 450 -1.01 -2.26 7.15
CA TRP A 450 -1.24 -3.58 7.77
C TRP A 450 -0.05 -4.53 7.66
N GLN A 451 0.83 -4.37 6.67
CA GLN A 451 2.04 -5.17 6.56
C GLN A 451 3.00 -5.03 7.75
N ARG A 452 2.86 -3.97 8.56
CA ARG A 452 3.54 -3.84 9.86
C ARG A 452 2.76 -4.51 10.98
N THR A 453 1.44 -4.32 11.04
CA THR A 453 0.57 -4.88 12.08
C THR A 453 0.39 -6.39 11.93
N TYR A 454 0.27 -6.84 10.70
CA TYR A 454 0.14 -8.25 10.31
C TYR A 454 1.29 -8.62 9.37
N PRO A 455 2.46 -9.03 9.92
CA PRO A 455 3.64 -9.28 9.09
C PRO A 455 3.49 -10.39 8.06
N ASN A 456 2.49 -11.25 8.19
CA ASN A 456 2.12 -12.26 7.21
C ASN A 456 1.35 -11.71 6.00
N LEU A 457 0.89 -10.46 6.01
CA LEU A 457 0.41 -9.77 4.81
C LEU A 457 1.62 -9.41 3.94
N MET A 458 1.83 -10.17 2.88
CA MET A 458 2.99 -10.00 2.02
C MET A 458 2.76 -8.93 0.96
N THR A 459 1.57 -8.88 0.40
CA THR A 459 1.23 -7.94 -0.67
C THR A 459 -0.28 -7.82 -0.83
N THR A 460 -0.72 -6.79 -1.54
CA THR A 460 -2.12 -6.56 -1.90
C THR A 460 -2.16 -5.96 -3.30
N GLU A 461 -3.08 -6.39 -4.13
CA GLU A 461 -3.26 -5.80 -5.46
C GLU A 461 -3.70 -4.33 -5.36
N ALA A 462 -4.97 -4.04 -5.19
CA ALA A 462 -5.54 -2.70 -5.11
C ALA A 462 -4.94 -1.73 -6.16
N VAL A 463 -4.78 -2.21 -7.39
CA VAL A 463 -4.18 -1.52 -8.53
C VAL A 463 -4.68 -2.16 -9.82
N TYR A 464 -4.79 -1.38 -10.87
CA TYR A 464 -5.06 -1.89 -12.21
C TYR A 464 -3.79 -2.58 -12.75
N GLY A 465 -3.57 -3.84 -12.30
CA GLY A 465 -2.33 -4.59 -12.43
C GLY A 465 -2.04 -5.09 -13.84
N TYR A 466 -0.99 -5.93 -13.94
CA TYR A 466 -0.55 -6.44 -15.25
C TYR A 466 -1.60 -7.33 -15.94
N GLU A 467 -2.45 -8.01 -15.16
CA GLU A 467 -3.49 -8.86 -15.73
C GLU A 467 -4.46 -8.08 -16.65
N MET A 468 -4.73 -6.81 -16.31
CA MET A 468 -5.61 -5.94 -17.09
C MET A 468 -5.04 -5.63 -18.48
N ILE A 469 -3.72 -5.57 -18.60
CA ILE A 469 -3.02 -5.42 -19.89
C ILE A 469 -3.34 -6.58 -20.83
N THR A 470 -3.61 -7.75 -20.28
CA THR A 470 -3.90 -8.96 -21.08
C THR A 470 -5.34 -9.02 -21.61
N PHE A 471 -6.24 -8.20 -21.09
CA PHE A 471 -7.65 -8.19 -21.50
C PHE A 471 -7.94 -7.26 -22.67
N ASN A 472 -7.35 -6.07 -22.70
CA ASN A 472 -7.56 -5.18 -23.81
C ASN A 472 -6.30 -4.38 -24.20
N GLN A 473 -6.22 -4.00 -25.48
CA GLN A 473 -5.05 -3.31 -26.02
C GLN A 473 -4.92 -1.87 -25.47
N LYS A 474 -6.02 -1.20 -25.14
CA LYS A 474 -5.97 0.19 -24.62
C LYS A 474 -5.23 0.26 -23.29
N ASP A 475 -5.39 -0.76 -22.44
CA ASP A 475 -4.66 -0.83 -21.17
C ASP A 475 -3.16 -1.10 -21.39
N ALA A 476 -2.82 -1.92 -22.36
CA ALA A 476 -1.44 -2.12 -22.78
C ALA A 476 -0.80 -0.84 -23.36
N ASP A 477 -1.58 -0.03 -24.07
CA ASP A 477 -1.09 1.20 -24.70
C ASP A 477 -0.71 2.29 -23.67
N VAL A 478 -1.36 2.32 -22.49
CA VAL A 478 -1.11 3.31 -21.42
C VAL A 478 -0.34 2.71 -20.23
N ALA A 479 0.06 1.45 -20.31
CA ALA A 479 0.66 0.71 -19.20
C ALA A 479 1.91 1.39 -18.62
N ALA A 480 2.81 1.91 -19.46
CA ALA A 480 4.04 2.57 -19.02
C ALA A 480 3.75 3.75 -18.06
N GLN A 481 2.83 4.63 -18.45
CA GLN A 481 2.44 5.79 -17.64
C GLN A 481 1.77 5.36 -16.33
N HIS A 482 0.91 4.34 -16.40
CA HIS A 482 0.23 3.80 -15.22
C HIS A 482 1.21 3.14 -14.24
N MET A 483 2.18 2.38 -14.73
CA MET A 483 3.24 1.77 -13.90
C MET A 483 4.07 2.84 -13.17
N VAL A 484 4.46 3.90 -13.87
CA VAL A 484 5.19 5.02 -13.26
C VAL A 484 4.33 5.76 -12.23
N MET A 485 3.05 6.01 -12.53
CA MET A 485 2.14 6.65 -11.59
C MET A 485 1.93 5.80 -10.32
N SER A 486 1.77 4.49 -10.49
CA SER A 486 1.57 3.54 -9.38
C SER A 486 2.76 3.53 -8.41
N ALA A 487 3.99 3.68 -8.91
CA ALA A 487 5.20 3.76 -8.07
C ALA A 487 5.18 4.98 -7.13
N PHE A 488 4.62 6.12 -7.57
CA PHE A 488 4.52 7.34 -6.77
C PHE A 488 3.33 7.39 -5.80
N ALA A 489 2.25 6.71 -6.11
CA ALA A 489 1.01 6.77 -5.33
C ALA A 489 0.69 5.43 -4.68
N ARG A 490 0.14 4.46 -5.41
CA ARG A 490 -0.33 3.18 -4.84
C ARG A 490 0.77 2.44 -4.07
N ASN A 491 1.99 2.45 -4.59
CA ASN A 491 3.14 1.76 -4.00
C ASN A 491 4.01 2.67 -3.10
N ALA A 492 3.52 3.88 -2.78
CA ALA A 492 4.28 4.82 -1.96
C ALA A 492 4.51 4.31 -0.54
N PHE A 493 3.52 3.71 0.11
CA PHE A 493 3.60 3.24 1.49
C PHE A 493 3.39 1.73 1.64
N ASP A 494 2.54 1.16 0.81
CA ASP A 494 2.06 -0.20 0.96
C ASP A 494 2.59 -1.11 -0.16
N PRO A 495 2.89 -2.39 0.12
CA PRO A 495 3.27 -3.35 -0.90
C PRO A 495 2.15 -3.53 -1.93
N MET A 496 2.54 -3.75 -3.20
CA MET A 496 1.64 -3.81 -4.34
C MET A 496 1.93 -5.03 -5.19
N ASP A 497 0.94 -5.89 -5.37
CA ASP A 497 1.02 -7.02 -6.29
C ASP A 497 0.58 -6.58 -7.70
N PHE A 498 1.46 -5.86 -8.36
CA PHE A 498 1.25 -5.44 -9.76
C PHE A 498 1.40 -6.62 -10.73
N THR A 499 2.00 -7.71 -10.28
CA THR A 499 2.39 -8.86 -11.11
C THR A 499 3.26 -8.47 -12.30
N PRO A 500 4.44 -7.84 -12.08
CA PRO A 500 5.23 -7.24 -13.16
C PRO A 500 6.08 -8.25 -13.94
N VAL A 501 6.81 -7.72 -14.91
CA VAL A 501 7.87 -8.34 -15.70
C VAL A 501 7.37 -9.34 -16.73
N SER A 502 7.18 -8.85 -17.93
CA SER A 502 7.08 -9.66 -19.15
C SER A 502 8.26 -9.31 -20.07
N LEU A 503 9.19 -10.21 -20.26
CA LEU A 503 10.39 -9.99 -21.08
C LEU A 503 10.19 -10.41 -22.53
N TYR A 504 9.18 -11.26 -22.79
CA TYR A 504 8.88 -11.81 -24.10
C TYR A 504 7.52 -11.28 -24.64
N LYS A 505 6.57 -12.11 -24.87
CA LYS A 505 5.26 -11.77 -25.46
C LYS A 505 4.13 -11.99 -24.47
N ILE A 506 3.17 -11.09 -24.50
CA ILE A 506 1.88 -11.27 -23.81
C ILE A 506 0.93 -11.94 -24.82
N PRO A 507 0.21 -13.00 -24.43
CA PRO A 507 -0.76 -13.64 -25.32
C PRO A 507 -1.82 -12.66 -25.83
N GLY A 508 -1.94 -12.53 -27.16
CA GLY A 508 -2.98 -11.76 -27.83
C GLY A 508 -2.94 -10.24 -27.68
N LYS A 509 -1.87 -9.68 -27.09
CA LYS A 509 -1.69 -8.22 -26.93
C LYS A 509 -0.29 -7.79 -27.32
N GLU A 510 -0.18 -6.54 -27.79
CA GLU A 510 1.08 -5.91 -28.08
C GLU A 510 1.51 -5.03 -26.90
N ARG A 511 2.56 -5.45 -26.20
CA ARG A 511 3.16 -4.68 -25.12
C ARG A 511 3.90 -3.46 -25.69
N ARG A 512 3.73 -2.28 -25.09
CA ARG A 512 4.40 -1.03 -25.50
C ARG A 512 5.71 -0.80 -24.78
N THR A 513 5.86 -1.31 -23.57
CA THR A 513 7.10 -1.22 -22.80
C THR A 513 8.19 -2.11 -23.36
N SER A 514 9.45 -1.67 -23.28
CA SER A 514 10.59 -2.52 -23.65
C SER A 514 10.82 -3.62 -22.60
N PRO A 515 11.52 -4.72 -22.94
CA PRO A 515 11.98 -5.68 -21.93
C PRO A 515 12.84 -5.06 -20.83
N ALA A 516 13.60 -4.00 -21.09
CA ALA A 516 14.39 -3.31 -20.08
C ALA A 516 13.51 -2.47 -19.14
N PHE A 517 12.42 -1.86 -19.64
CA PHE A 517 11.40 -1.23 -18.79
C PHE A 517 10.78 -2.26 -17.83
N GLU A 518 10.36 -3.40 -18.37
CA GLU A 518 9.76 -4.49 -17.58
C GLU A 518 10.74 -5.00 -16.50
N LEU A 519 12.00 -5.25 -16.89
CA LEU A 519 13.03 -5.69 -15.93
C LEU A 519 13.20 -4.68 -14.79
N ALA A 520 13.17 -3.38 -15.09
CA ALA A 520 13.31 -2.32 -14.09
C ALA A 520 12.16 -2.33 -13.07
N THR A 521 10.94 -2.74 -13.46
CA THR A 521 9.80 -2.81 -12.53
C THR A 521 10.01 -3.82 -11.40
N SER A 522 10.83 -4.87 -11.60
CA SER A 522 11.20 -5.81 -10.54
C SER A 522 11.98 -5.17 -9.38
N VAL A 523 12.64 -4.05 -9.66
CA VAL A 523 13.35 -3.23 -8.64
C VAL A 523 12.47 -2.08 -8.17
N ILE A 524 11.69 -1.45 -9.06
CA ILE A 524 10.88 -0.28 -8.74
C ILE A 524 9.71 -0.64 -7.82
N PHE A 525 8.98 -1.72 -8.09
CA PHE A 525 7.80 -2.09 -7.31
C PHE A 525 8.18 -2.78 -6.00
N LEU A 526 7.47 -2.40 -4.95
CA LEU A 526 7.58 -2.98 -3.62
C LEU A 526 6.49 -4.03 -3.44
N SER A 527 6.87 -5.27 -3.22
CA SER A 527 5.96 -6.38 -2.93
C SER A 527 6.69 -7.42 -2.07
N GLY A 528 6.07 -7.91 -1.02
CA GLY A 528 6.67 -8.94 -0.17
C GLY A 528 6.67 -10.34 -0.81
N ILE A 529 5.69 -10.62 -1.67
CA ILE A 529 5.73 -11.70 -2.65
C ILE A 529 5.56 -11.07 -4.02
N GLN A 530 6.59 -11.19 -4.85
CA GLN A 530 6.57 -10.66 -6.20
C GLN A 530 6.19 -11.79 -7.17
N HIS A 531 4.95 -11.79 -7.64
CA HIS A 531 4.51 -12.68 -8.70
C HIS A 531 5.00 -12.13 -10.05
N PHE A 532 5.82 -12.89 -10.75
CA PHE A 532 6.29 -12.49 -12.06
C PHE A 532 5.40 -13.11 -13.17
N VAL A 533 5.04 -12.26 -14.12
CA VAL A 533 4.26 -12.67 -15.31
C VAL A 533 5.07 -13.56 -16.22
N GLU A 534 6.39 -13.35 -16.30
CA GLU A 534 7.24 -14.10 -17.23
C GLU A 534 7.18 -15.61 -17.00
N GLY A 535 6.98 -16.35 -18.06
CA GLY A 535 6.90 -17.82 -18.06
C GLY A 535 8.21 -18.48 -18.49
N PRO A 536 8.26 -19.83 -18.38
CA PRO A 536 9.45 -20.62 -18.74
C PRO A 536 9.86 -20.47 -20.21
N GLU A 537 8.91 -20.24 -21.13
CA GLU A 537 9.20 -20.04 -22.54
C GLU A 537 9.90 -18.71 -22.80
N GLY A 538 9.46 -17.65 -22.15
CA GLY A 538 10.04 -16.33 -22.33
C GLY A 538 11.41 -16.20 -21.69
N ILE A 539 11.59 -16.71 -20.47
CA ILE A 539 12.90 -16.67 -19.80
C ILE A 539 13.96 -17.49 -20.55
N ALA A 540 13.56 -18.50 -21.33
CA ALA A 540 14.47 -19.28 -22.15
C ALA A 540 15.03 -18.47 -23.35
N THR A 541 14.43 -17.34 -23.70
CA THR A 541 14.85 -16.49 -24.83
C THR A 541 15.81 -15.37 -24.44
N VAL A 542 15.96 -15.08 -23.15
CA VAL A 542 16.82 -13.98 -22.68
C VAL A 542 18.27 -14.42 -22.51
N GLN A 543 19.17 -13.46 -22.48
CA GLN A 543 20.59 -13.72 -22.19
C GLN A 543 20.78 -14.34 -20.79
N PRO A 544 21.79 -15.20 -20.60
CA PRO A 544 22.08 -15.84 -19.31
C PRO A 544 22.20 -14.85 -18.14
N GLU A 545 22.77 -13.70 -18.38
CA GLU A 545 22.95 -12.63 -17.37
C GLU A 545 21.60 -12.05 -16.92
N VAL A 546 20.64 -11.89 -17.85
CA VAL A 546 19.28 -11.42 -17.54
C VAL A 546 18.56 -12.48 -16.72
N LYS A 547 18.65 -13.76 -17.11
CA LYS A 547 18.11 -14.87 -16.31
C LYS A 547 18.72 -14.89 -14.91
N LYS A 548 20.05 -14.74 -14.81
CA LYS A 548 20.77 -14.67 -13.52
C LYS A 548 20.31 -13.49 -12.67
N PHE A 549 20.07 -12.33 -13.28
CA PHE A 549 19.50 -11.19 -12.58
C PHE A 549 18.12 -11.53 -11.98
N MET A 550 17.20 -12.10 -12.77
CA MET A 550 15.87 -12.51 -12.32
C MET A 550 15.92 -13.60 -11.24
N GLN A 551 16.96 -14.44 -11.24
CA GLN A 551 17.22 -15.42 -10.18
C GLN A 551 17.69 -14.77 -8.87
N GLN A 552 18.18 -13.53 -8.87
CA GLN A 552 18.85 -12.91 -7.73
C GLN A 552 18.21 -11.59 -7.27
N VAL A 553 17.32 -10.99 -8.07
CA VAL A 553 16.68 -9.73 -7.71
C VAL A 553 15.94 -9.85 -6.38
N PRO A 554 16.21 -8.96 -5.40
CA PRO A 554 15.52 -9.00 -4.11
C PRO A 554 14.08 -8.51 -4.22
N VAL A 555 13.24 -8.89 -3.27
CA VAL A 555 11.87 -8.38 -3.09
C VAL A 555 11.72 -7.56 -1.80
N SER A 556 12.77 -7.54 -0.98
CA SER A 556 12.82 -6.75 0.26
C SER A 556 14.13 -5.96 0.29
N TRP A 557 14.07 -4.74 0.81
CA TRP A 557 15.14 -3.77 0.67
C TRP A 557 15.58 -3.21 2.01
N ASP A 558 16.89 -3.06 2.19
CA ASP A 558 17.46 -2.42 3.38
C ASP A 558 17.35 -0.91 3.31
N GLU A 559 17.41 -0.36 2.10
CA GLU A 559 17.40 1.07 1.85
C GLU A 559 16.79 1.38 0.48
N THR A 560 16.08 2.48 0.39
CA THR A 560 15.53 3.02 -0.85
C THR A 560 15.85 4.50 -0.93
N ILE A 561 16.43 4.95 -2.04
CA ILE A 561 16.79 6.33 -2.34
C ILE A 561 16.16 6.69 -3.68
N PHE A 562 15.27 7.66 -3.68
CA PHE A 562 14.71 8.22 -4.91
C PHE A 562 15.76 9.13 -5.56
N LEU A 563 16.01 8.94 -6.85
CA LEU A 563 17.03 9.67 -7.59
C LEU A 563 16.43 10.73 -8.52
N ASP A 564 15.43 10.36 -9.30
CA ASP A 564 14.80 11.27 -10.28
C ASP A 564 13.43 10.74 -10.70
N GLY A 565 12.57 11.61 -11.23
CA GLY A 565 11.30 11.20 -11.83
C GLY A 565 10.18 12.23 -11.72
N TYR A 566 9.07 11.91 -12.38
CA TYR A 566 7.84 12.68 -12.34
C TYR A 566 6.61 11.76 -12.52
N PRO A 567 5.55 11.89 -11.72
CA PRO A 567 4.37 11.02 -11.78
C PRO A 567 3.78 10.90 -13.18
N GLY A 568 3.67 9.65 -13.66
CA GLY A 568 3.19 9.32 -15.00
C GLY A 568 4.20 9.52 -16.13
N LYS A 569 5.42 10.00 -15.87
CA LYS A 569 6.47 10.27 -16.89
C LYS A 569 7.71 9.42 -16.72
N SER A 570 8.33 9.44 -15.54
CA SER A 570 9.54 8.68 -15.29
C SER A 570 9.71 8.36 -13.81
N TYR A 571 10.47 7.32 -13.51
CA TYR A 571 10.82 6.96 -12.13
C TYR A 571 12.21 6.34 -12.09
N THR A 572 13.08 6.87 -11.24
CA THR A 572 14.43 6.34 -11.05
C THR A 572 14.74 6.21 -9.56
N VAL A 573 15.16 5.03 -9.15
CA VAL A 573 15.38 4.68 -7.74
C VAL A 573 16.65 3.85 -7.58
N ALA A 574 17.36 4.04 -6.47
CA ALA A 574 18.39 3.12 -6.00
C ALA A 574 17.89 2.37 -4.78
N ARG A 575 18.05 1.05 -4.77
CA ARG A 575 17.69 0.19 -3.66
C ARG A 575 18.86 -0.69 -3.24
N ARG A 576 19.04 -0.89 -1.95
CA ARG A 576 20.10 -1.75 -1.41
C ARG A 576 19.54 -3.01 -0.77
N SER A 577 20.19 -4.13 -1.04
CA SER A 577 19.99 -5.38 -0.33
C SER A 577 21.36 -5.99 0.00
N GLY A 578 21.66 -6.11 1.28
CA GLY A 578 22.99 -6.47 1.75
C GLY A 578 24.05 -5.46 1.29
N LYS A 579 25.02 -5.91 0.53
CA LYS A 579 26.10 -5.06 -0.03
C LYS A 579 25.77 -4.52 -1.43
N LYS A 580 24.74 -5.08 -2.11
CA LYS A 580 24.42 -4.75 -3.50
C LYS A 580 23.46 -3.59 -3.60
N TRP A 581 23.75 -2.69 -4.53
CA TRP A 581 22.87 -1.63 -4.98
C TRP A 581 22.27 -1.98 -6.34
N TYR A 582 20.99 -1.66 -6.48
CA TYR A 582 20.19 -1.83 -7.69
C TYR A 582 19.62 -0.46 -8.04
N VAL A 583 20.12 0.14 -9.10
CA VAL A 583 19.58 1.40 -9.65
C VAL A 583 18.71 1.04 -10.83
N ALA A 584 17.42 1.40 -10.76
CA ALA A 584 16.48 1.15 -11.84
C ALA A 584 15.80 2.44 -12.26
N GLY A 585 15.70 2.65 -13.57
CA GLY A 585 15.04 3.80 -14.16
C GLY A 585 14.17 3.42 -15.34
N VAL A 586 13.02 4.09 -15.45
CA VAL A 586 12.06 3.91 -16.55
C VAL A 586 11.58 5.25 -17.08
N ASN A 587 11.31 5.29 -18.38
CA ASN A 587 10.79 6.45 -19.09
C ASN A 587 9.45 6.09 -19.77
N ALA A 588 8.36 6.67 -19.30
CA ALA A 588 7.03 6.56 -19.89
C ALA A 588 6.60 7.82 -20.67
N ASP A 589 7.50 8.81 -20.80
CA ASP A 589 7.25 10.00 -21.64
C ASP A 589 7.49 9.67 -23.12
N SER A 590 6.98 10.51 -23.99
CA SER A 590 7.11 10.41 -25.45
C SER A 590 8.49 10.86 -25.98
N THR A 591 9.31 11.46 -25.12
CA THR A 591 10.64 11.97 -25.47
C THR A 591 11.74 11.20 -24.75
N GLU A 592 12.95 11.19 -25.29
CA GLU A 592 14.11 10.60 -24.63
C GLU A 592 14.40 11.32 -23.32
N LEU A 593 14.59 10.53 -22.26
CA LEU A 593 14.95 11.03 -20.93
C LEU A 593 16.47 11.03 -20.77
N GLN A 594 17.04 12.19 -20.47
CA GLN A 594 18.45 12.35 -20.16
C GLN A 594 18.61 12.50 -18.64
N LEU A 595 19.25 11.53 -18.01
CA LEU A 595 19.46 11.50 -16.58
C LEU A 595 20.92 11.81 -16.26
N GLN A 596 21.12 12.74 -15.34
CA GLN A 596 22.40 12.96 -14.67
C GLN A 596 22.21 12.60 -13.19
N LEU A 597 22.66 11.40 -12.80
CA LEU A 597 22.40 10.85 -11.48
C LEU A 597 23.60 11.04 -10.55
N ASP A 598 23.32 11.50 -9.33
CA ASP A 598 24.25 11.48 -8.22
C ASP A 598 24.00 10.26 -7.33
N PHE A 599 25.06 9.50 -7.05
CA PHE A 599 25.01 8.34 -6.15
C PHE A 599 25.74 8.70 -4.83
N PRO A 600 25.07 9.40 -3.89
CA PRO A 600 25.71 9.87 -2.65
C PRO A 600 26.18 8.74 -1.74
N PHE A 601 25.69 7.52 -1.95
CA PHE A 601 26.05 6.31 -1.22
C PHE A 601 27.30 5.60 -1.77
N VAL A 602 27.81 6.00 -2.93
CA VAL A 602 29.07 5.46 -3.50
C VAL A 602 30.25 6.19 -2.89
N LYS A 603 31.16 5.43 -2.27
CA LYS A 603 32.38 5.98 -1.64
C LYS A 603 33.57 6.02 -2.59
N GLU A 604 33.69 4.98 -3.40
CA GLU A 604 34.77 4.78 -4.35
C GLU A 604 34.21 4.46 -5.73
N ALA A 605 35.02 4.69 -6.77
CA ALA A 605 34.68 4.33 -8.14
C ALA A 605 34.50 2.80 -8.24
N GLN A 606 33.35 2.36 -8.73
CA GLN A 606 32.99 0.96 -8.85
C GLN A 606 32.65 0.62 -10.30
N LYS A 607 32.68 -0.66 -10.61
CA LYS A 607 32.14 -1.22 -11.86
C LYS A 607 30.84 -1.92 -11.55
N GLY A 608 29.92 -1.90 -12.50
CA GLY A 608 28.63 -2.54 -12.37
C GLY A 608 28.23 -3.31 -13.62
N GLN A 609 27.10 -3.99 -13.51
CA GLN A 609 26.44 -4.64 -14.64
C GLN A 609 25.19 -3.82 -15.00
N LEU A 610 25.16 -3.33 -16.24
CA LEU A 610 24.05 -2.55 -16.79
C LEU A 610 23.19 -3.44 -17.69
N PHE A 611 21.90 -3.48 -17.39
CA PHE A 611 20.86 -4.11 -18.19
C PHE A 611 20.09 -3.02 -18.92
N THR A 612 20.07 -3.07 -20.24
CA THR A 612 19.43 -2.05 -21.09
C THR A 612 19.11 -2.65 -22.48
N MET A 613 18.31 -1.93 -23.26
CA MET A 613 18.10 -2.32 -24.66
C MET A 613 19.33 -1.99 -25.50
N ASP A 614 19.81 -2.97 -26.27
CA ASP A 614 20.87 -2.81 -27.25
C ASP A 614 20.43 -3.44 -28.57
N ASN A 615 20.36 -2.64 -29.64
CA ASN A 615 19.88 -3.07 -30.96
C ASN A 615 18.55 -3.86 -30.91
N GLY A 616 17.62 -3.44 -30.04
CA GLY A 616 16.30 -4.06 -29.90
C GLY A 616 16.24 -5.33 -29.02
N VAL A 617 17.37 -5.69 -28.40
CA VAL A 617 17.47 -6.84 -27.50
C VAL A 617 17.84 -6.39 -26.08
N LEU A 618 17.20 -6.97 -25.07
CA LEU A 618 17.60 -6.76 -23.67
C LEU A 618 18.96 -7.44 -23.45
N SER A 619 19.98 -6.65 -23.12
CA SER A 619 21.33 -7.14 -22.94
C SER A 619 21.95 -6.66 -21.64
N ALA A 620 22.87 -7.45 -21.13
CA ALA A 620 23.69 -7.14 -19.99
C ALA A 620 25.10 -6.80 -20.46
N LYS A 621 25.64 -5.67 -20.00
CA LYS A 621 26.99 -5.26 -20.30
C LYS A 621 27.70 -4.68 -19.09
N GLU A 622 29.02 -4.80 -19.05
CA GLU A 622 29.79 -4.12 -18.01
C GLU A 622 29.59 -2.60 -18.17
N TYR A 623 29.24 -1.94 -17.08
CA TYR A 623 29.21 -0.48 -17.02
C TYR A 623 30.65 0.01 -16.90
N THR A 624 31.18 0.47 -18.01
CA THR A 624 32.61 0.81 -18.17
C THR A 624 33.00 2.18 -17.60
N SER A 625 32.01 3.08 -17.48
CA SER A 625 32.21 4.32 -16.74
C SER A 625 32.30 3.98 -15.25
N ALA A 626 33.32 4.47 -14.58
CA ALA A 626 33.46 4.27 -13.15
C ALA A 626 32.22 4.84 -12.43
N ILE A 627 31.50 3.99 -11.67
CA ILE A 627 30.39 4.42 -10.83
C ILE A 627 30.98 5.25 -9.70
N ARG A 628 30.51 6.47 -9.55
CA ARG A 628 31.05 7.42 -8.56
C ARG A 628 29.97 8.39 -8.12
N LYS A 629 30.25 9.08 -7.03
CA LYS A 629 29.43 10.19 -6.58
C LYS A 629 29.43 11.28 -7.68
N GLY A 630 28.22 11.68 -8.10
CA GLY A 630 28.00 12.62 -9.20
C GLY A 630 28.29 12.06 -10.60
N HIS A 631 27.73 12.69 -11.61
CA HIS A 631 28.06 12.53 -13.03
C HIS A 631 27.93 11.12 -13.65
N ASN A 632 26.87 10.39 -13.26
CA ASN A 632 26.46 9.16 -13.95
C ASN A 632 25.35 9.52 -14.96
N HIS A 633 25.60 9.32 -16.24
CA HIS A 633 24.69 9.71 -17.31
C HIS A 633 23.98 8.50 -17.91
N PHE A 634 22.65 8.60 -18.07
CA PHE A 634 21.84 7.60 -18.74
C PHE A 634 20.90 8.27 -19.74
N PHE A 635 20.71 7.61 -20.89
CA PHE A 635 19.78 8.01 -21.93
C PHE A 635 18.74 6.91 -22.05
N VAL A 636 17.48 7.25 -21.79
CA VAL A 636 16.38 6.27 -21.75
C VAL A 636 15.32 6.66 -22.77
N LYS A 637 15.16 5.84 -23.81
CA LYS A 637 14.15 6.07 -24.87
C LYS A 637 12.73 6.03 -24.32
N PRO A 638 11.73 6.53 -25.07
CA PRO A 638 10.31 6.36 -24.73
C PRO A 638 9.96 4.88 -24.48
N ASN A 639 9.19 4.62 -23.45
CA ASN A 639 8.76 3.29 -23.00
C ASN A 639 9.90 2.31 -22.74
N ASP A 640 11.09 2.82 -22.41
CA ASP A 640 12.28 2.03 -22.13
C ASP A 640 12.77 2.22 -20.69
N GLY A 641 13.74 1.41 -20.28
CA GLY A 641 14.29 1.45 -18.94
C GLY A 641 15.71 0.87 -18.87
N PHE A 642 16.24 0.88 -17.65
CA PHE A 642 17.52 0.25 -17.35
C PHE A 642 17.56 -0.26 -15.91
N VAL A 643 18.45 -1.21 -15.67
CA VAL A 643 18.87 -1.61 -14.32
C VAL A 643 20.40 -1.64 -14.28
N LEU A 644 20.97 -1.01 -13.25
CA LEU A 644 22.41 -1.06 -12.96
C LEU A 644 22.61 -1.72 -11.59
N VAL A 645 23.42 -2.79 -11.55
CA VAL A 645 23.73 -3.53 -10.31
C VAL A 645 25.21 -3.41 -10.01
N PHE A 646 25.55 -3.09 -8.76
CA PHE A 646 26.95 -3.01 -8.28
C PHE A 646 27.07 -3.24 -6.77
N GLU A 647 28.29 -3.47 -6.28
CA GLU A 647 28.61 -3.64 -4.85
C GLU A 647 29.42 -2.47 -4.30
#